data_2ccac7000bcef590bece1b388b563401
#
_entry.id   2ccac7000bcef590bece1b388b563401
#
_cell.length_a   1.000
_cell.length_b   1.000
_cell.length_c   1.000
_cell.angle_alpha   90.00
_cell.angle_beta   90.00
_cell.angle_gamma   90.00
#
_symmetry.space_group_name_H-M   'P 1'
#
loop_
_entity.id
_entity.type
_entity.pdbx_description
1 polymer ?
#
loop_
_entity_poly.entity_id
_entity_poly.type
_entity_poly.pdbx_seq_one_letter_code
_entity_poly.pdbx_strand_id
1 'polypeptide(L)'
;MKFRESKNFSLTSISSEIQDFWSKNDIFSKSFNKKDSSSFVFYEGPPSANGKPGIHHVMARTIKDAFCRYKTLKGYNVERKAGWDTHGLPVELGVEKELGISKDDIGSKISVSEYNAACKKAVMKYTAEWESLTRQMGYWIDLSDPYVTYTPKYMETVWWLIKNISEKKLLYKGYTVQPYSPAAGTGLSSHELNQPGAYRDISDTSVIAQFKCLDGELPVKLKNFYPFYFLAWTTTPWTLPSNTALTVGAKIEYSFVKTFNQYTKKRITVLLAKNLIDKVFSKNFYKIDNENELDLFNQNDTKVPYFILESCKGVDLENLKYDRIWEEAPLPVDNPENAFRVILGDFVTTEDGTGIVHTAPTFGADDYKAAKSAEPEVPPLQVLDEKGNKVPLVDLKGKFIDNIGLISGKYVRNEYYESDSIPDKSVDVEIAIKLKEQNLAFKVEKYSHSYPHCWRTDKPVLYYPMESWFIKISDLSERMFNLNKDINWKPKSTGEGRFGNWLKSANDWNLSRSRFWGVPLPIWSNEEGTEHKVIGSVEELINEINISIEKGLMKTNPYSKFNIGDMSDDNYDKVDLHKDFVDDIVLCSEKGLPMKREKDIIDVWFESGSMPYAQIHYPFENKDLIDTKSNFPADFIAEGVDQTRGWFYTLHAIS
;
A
#
# COMPACT_ATOMS: atom_id res chain seq x y z
N MET A 1 -16.92 -18.42 58.43
CA MET A 1 -16.05 -18.94 57.33
C MET A 1 -14.63 -18.87 57.85
N LYS A 2 -13.89 -19.98 57.93
CA LYS A 2 -12.43 -19.93 58.20
C LYS A 2 -11.72 -19.78 56.87
N PHE A 3 -10.92 -18.74 56.71
CA PHE A 3 -10.05 -18.60 55.57
C PHE A 3 -8.96 -19.68 55.63
N ARG A 4 -8.58 -20.22 54.47
CA ARG A 4 -7.50 -21.22 54.34
C ARG A 4 -6.18 -20.55 54.65
N GLU A 5 -5.42 -21.04 55.58
CA GLU A 5 -4.05 -20.57 55.82
C GLU A 5 -3.11 -21.13 54.76
N SER A 6 -2.34 -20.28 54.14
CA SER A 6 -1.28 -20.65 53.22
C SER A 6 0.08 -20.56 53.92
N LYS A 7 0.78 -21.69 54.09
CA LYS A 7 2.10 -21.72 54.72
C LYS A 7 3.23 -21.30 53.78
N ASN A 8 3.03 -21.48 52.46
CA ASN A 8 3.97 -21.07 51.43
C ASN A 8 3.22 -20.30 50.35
N PHE A 9 3.55 -19.05 50.21
CA PHE A 9 2.95 -18.18 49.19
C PHE A 9 3.71 -18.34 47.86
N SER A 10 3.08 -19.03 46.89
CA SER A 10 3.58 -19.16 45.51
C SER A 10 2.46 -18.74 44.56
N LEU A 11 2.68 -17.63 43.85
CA LEU A 11 1.72 -17.12 42.85
C LEU A 11 1.45 -18.16 41.76
N THR A 12 2.47 -18.89 41.31
CA THR A 12 2.32 -19.91 40.29
C THR A 12 1.40 -21.06 40.76
N SER A 13 1.61 -21.56 41.99
CA SER A 13 0.78 -22.64 42.53
C SER A 13 -0.66 -22.21 42.73
N ILE A 14 -0.87 -20.99 43.24
CA ILE A 14 -2.22 -20.43 43.42
C ILE A 14 -2.90 -20.24 42.05
N SER A 15 -2.18 -19.73 41.06
CA SER A 15 -2.70 -19.55 39.69
C SER A 15 -3.18 -20.89 39.11
N SER A 16 -2.37 -21.93 39.20
CA SER A 16 -2.76 -23.28 38.74
C SER A 16 -3.97 -23.83 39.46
N GLU A 17 -4.01 -23.71 40.80
CA GLU A 17 -5.16 -24.15 41.61
C GLU A 17 -6.47 -23.43 41.24
N ILE A 18 -6.39 -22.12 40.95
CA ILE A 18 -7.56 -21.32 40.54
C ILE A 18 -7.99 -21.68 39.12
N GLN A 19 -7.08 -21.90 38.20
CA GLN A 19 -7.40 -22.33 36.83
C GLN A 19 -8.06 -23.71 36.82
N ASP A 20 -7.56 -24.65 37.61
CA ASP A 20 -8.16 -25.96 37.80
C ASP A 20 -9.58 -25.84 38.39
N PHE A 21 -9.76 -24.94 39.36
CA PHE A 21 -11.09 -24.68 39.94
C PHE A 21 -12.04 -24.12 38.86
N TRP A 22 -11.59 -23.15 38.06
CA TRP A 22 -12.42 -22.58 36.99
C TRP A 22 -12.85 -23.63 35.99
N SER A 23 -11.91 -24.44 35.52
CA SER A 23 -12.19 -25.51 34.55
C SER A 23 -13.14 -26.57 35.07
N LYS A 24 -12.89 -27.09 36.30
CA LYS A 24 -13.75 -28.10 36.94
C LYS A 24 -15.18 -27.64 37.22
N ASN A 25 -15.37 -26.36 37.44
CA ASN A 25 -16.68 -25.80 37.80
C ASN A 25 -17.32 -24.99 36.68
N ASP A 26 -16.69 -24.97 35.47
CA ASP A 26 -17.17 -24.22 34.31
C ASP A 26 -17.55 -22.76 34.67
N ILE A 27 -16.61 -22.06 35.35
CA ILE A 27 -16.87 -20.72 35.87
C ILE A 27 -17.00 -19.70 34.75
N PHE A 28 -16.24 -19.85 33.69
CA PHE A 28 -16.29 -18.93 32.56
C PHE A 28 -17.67 -18.95 31.88
N SER A 29 -18.17 -20.11 31.48
CA SER A 29 -19.49 -20.23 30.82
C SER A 29 -20.64 -19.74 31.70
N LYS A 30 -20.49 -19.88 33.04
CA LYS A 30 -21.44 -19.31 34.01
C LYS A 30 -21.39 -17.79 34.12
N SER A 31 -20.36 -17.15 33.57
CA SER A 31 -20.18 -15.70 33.67
C SER A 31 -20.95 -14.91 32.60
N PHE A 32 -21.37 -15.55 31.53
CA PHE A 32 -22.19 -14.98 30.46
C PHE A 32 -23.52 -15.78 30.31
N ASN A 33 -24.35 -15.46 29.32
CA ASN A 33 -25.69 -16.03 29.15
C ASN A 33 -26.66 -15.76 30.34
N LYS A 34 -26.53 -14.61 30.98
CA LYS A 34 -27.45 -14.18 32.00
C LYS A 34 -28.72 -13.64 31.35
N LYS A 35 -29.84 -14.39 31.50
CA LYS A 35 -31.17 -13.90 31.12
C LYS A 35 -31.44 -12.57 31.82
N ASP A 36 -31.97 -11.58 31.11
CA ASP A 36 -32.37 -10.26 31.61
C ASP A 36 -31.22 -9.29 31.98
N SER A 37 -29.98 -9.55 31.59
CA SER A 37 -28.87 -8.58 31.75
C SER A 37 -28.66 -7.73 30.51
N SER A 38 -28.31 -6.44 30.73
CA SER A 38 -27.88 -5.56 29.63
C SER A 38 -26.60 -6.10 28.97
N SER A 39 -26.53 -6.05 27.65
CA SER A 39 -25.33 -6.42 26.91
C SER A 39 -24.22 -5.36 27.05
N PHE A 40 -22.97 -5.79 27.07
CA PHE A 40 -21.79 -4.96 26.88
C PHE A 40 -20.97 -5.60 25.76
N VAL A 41 -21.02 -4.98 24.59
CA VAL A 41 -20.47 -5.53 23.36
C VAL A 41 -18.96 -5.33 23.33
N PHE A 42 -18.23 -6.42 23.26
CA PHE A 42 -16.78 -6.48 23.14
C PHE A 42 -16.38 -7.20 21.85
N TYR A 43 -15.43 -6.61 21.10
CA TYR A 43 -14.83 -7.27 19.95
C TYR A 43 -13.36 -7.57 20.22
N GLU A 44 -12.96 -8.81 19.94
CA GLU A 44 -11.56 -9.26 19.95
C GLU A 44 -10.94 -9.08 18.58
N GLY A 45 -9.81 -8.37 18.51
CA GLY A 45 -8.99 -8.31 17.30
C GLY A 45 -8.41 -9.68 16.98
N PRO A 46 -8.59 -10.20 15.74
CA PRO A 46 -8.14 -11.53 15.38
C PRO A 46 -6.63 -11.59 15.26
N PRO A 47 -5.90 -12.35 16.10
CA PRO A 47 -4.49 -12.57 15.87
C PRO A 47 -4.28 -13.56 14.71
N SER A 48 -3.13 -13.45 14.05
CA SER A 48 -2.71 -14.44 13.07
C SER A 48 -1.99 -15.61 13.75
N ALA A 49 -2.46 -16.84 13.54
CA ALA A 49 -1.92 -18.04 14.17
C ALA A 49 -0.72 -18.64 13.43
N ASN A 50 -0.15 -17.96 12.44
CA ASN A 50 1.06 -18.36 11.73
C ASN A 50 2.36 -18.05 12.49
N GLY A 51 2.29 -17.33 13.62
CA GLY A 51 3.40 -16.99 14.50
C GLY A 51 3.11 -17.27 15.97
N LYS A 52 4.17 -17.43 16.78
CA LYS A 52 4.03 -17.60 18.24
C LYS A 52 3.59 -16.29 18.92
N PRO A 53 2.78 -16.36 20.00
CA PRO A 53 2.39 -15.17 20.73
C PRO A 53 3.58 -14.48 21.40
N GLY A 54 3.62 -13.15 21.36
CA GLY A 54 4.63 -12.33 22.02
C GLY A 54 4.10 -11.58 23.25
N ILE A 55 5.01 -10.93 24.01
CA ILE A 55 4.68 -10.21 25.24
C ILE A 55 3.67 -9.05 25.03
N HIS A 56 3.71 -8.41 23.87
CA HIS A 56 2.75 -7.34 23.51
C HIS A 56 1.30 -7.85 23.45
N HIS A 57 1.10 -9.09 23.01
CA HIS A 57 -0.22 -9.72 23.04
C HIS A 57 -0.71 -9.97 24.47
N VAL A 58 0.20 -10.34 25.39
CA VAL A 58 -0.13 -10.54 26.81
C VAL A 58 -0.66 -9.25 27.42
N MET A 59 -0.01 -8.10 27.14
CA MET A 59 -0.41 -6.82 27.69
C MET A 59 -1.81 -6.41 27.21
N ALA A 60 -2.06 -6.45 25.90
CA ALA A 60 -3.36 -6.12 25.33
C ALA A 60 -4.48 -7.00 25.90
N ARG A 61 -4.26 -8.32 25.96
CA ARG A 61 -5.22 -9.30 26.48
C ARG A 61 -5.50 -9.12 27.97
N THR A 62 -4.50 -8.76 28.78
CA THR A 62 -4.70 -8.45 30.20
C THR A 62 -5.64 -7.26 30.39
N ILE A 63 -5.49 -6.21 29.59
CA ILE A 63 -6.38 -5.04 29.64
C ILE A 63 -7.80 -5.42 29.24
N LYS A 64 -7.96 -6.15 28.13
CA LYS A 64 -9.27 -6.64 27.65
C LYS A 64 -9.97 -7.46 28.72
N ASP A 65 -9.29 -8.43 29.31
CA ASP A 65 -9.83 -9.29 30.35
C ASP A 65 -10.28 -8.50 31.59
N ALA A 66 -9.46 -7.56 32.04
CA ALA A 66 -9.78 -6.73 33.19
C ALA A 66 -11.07 -5.93 32.98
N PHE A 67 -11.24 -5.29 31.81
CA PHE A 67 -12.47 -4.54 31.50
C PHE A 67 -13.69 -5.45 31.34
N CYS A 68 -13.56 -6.55 30.61
CA CYS A 68 -14.67 -7.50 30.42
C CYS A 68 -15.11 -8.13 31.74
N ARG A 69 -14.17 -8.56 32.61
CA ARG A 69 -14.47 -9.08 33.94
C ARG A 69 -15.14 -8.03 34.82
N TYR A 70 -14.63 -6.79 34.80
CA TYR A 70 -15.24 -5.71 35.57
C TYR A 70 -16.69 -5.50 35.15
N LYS A 71 -17.00 -5.49 33.86
CA LYS A 71 -18.36 -5.34 33.35
C LYS A 71 -19.25 -6.55 33.72
N THR A 72 -18.70 -7.76 33.63
CA THR A 72 -19.38 -8.99 34.06
C THR A 72 -19.74 -8.93 35.57
N LEU A 73 -18.80 -8.44 36.41
CA LEU A 73 -19.03 -8.25 37.84
C LEU A 73 -20.08 -7.16 38.12
N LYS A 74 -20.22 -6.18 37.22
CA LYS A 74 -21.28 -5.16 37.30
C LYS A 74 -22.65 -5.66 36.83
N GLY A 75 -22.75 -6.91 36.40
CA GLY A 75 -24.01 -7.53 35.99
C GLY A 75 -24.32 -7.48 34.50
N TYR A 76 -23.40 -6.99 33.68
CA TYR A 76 -23.58 -7.04 32.22
C TYR A 76 -23.36 -8.45 31.67
N ASN A 77 -24.04 -8.76 30.58
CA ASN A 77 -23.69 -9.89 29.71
C ASN A 77 -22.58 -9.45 28.77
N VAL A 78 -21.42 -10.11 28.83
CA VAL A 78 -20.24 -9.79 28.01
C VAL A 78 -19.84 -11.03 27.22
N GLU A 79 -20.31 -11.14 26.01
CA GLU A 79 -19.84 -12.18 25.06
C GLU A 79 -18.41 -11.88 24.62
N ARG A 80 -17.61 -12.93 24.51
CA ARG A 80 -16.17 -12.83 24.23
C ARG A 80 -15.77 -13.92 23.25
N LYS A 81 -16.10 -13.70 21.98
CA LYS A 81 -15.80 -14.64 20.89
C LYS A 81 -14.34 -14.48 20.46
N ALA A 82 -13.57 -15.57 20.42
CA ALA A 82 -12.24 -15.57 19.84
C ALA A 82 -12.29 -15.48 18.32
N GLY A 83 -11.18 -15.11 17.69
CA GLY A 83 -11.07 -15.07 16.23
C GLY A 83 -9.65 -15.31 15.75
N TRP A 84 -9.54 -15.74 14.49
CA TRP A 84 -8.28 -16.00 13.81
C TRP A 84 -8.25 -15.30 12.45
N ASP A 85 -7.24 -14.43 12.26
CA ASP A 85 -6.88 -13.88 10.96
C ASP A 85 -5.98 -14.89 10.25
N THR A 86 -6.49 -15.45 9.14
CA THR A 86 -5.92 -16.66 8.54
C THR A 86 -5.41 -16.46 7.12
N HIS A 87 -5.56 -15.28 6.56
CA HIS A 87 -5.10 -14.93 5.22
C HIS A 87 -3.90 -13.98 5.22
N GLY A 88 -3.43 -13.68 4.02
CA GLY A 88 -2.52 -12.59 3.75
C GLY A 88 -1.06 -12.98 3.68
N LEU A 89 -0.28 -11.98 3.34
CA LEU A 89 1.13 -12.06 2.99
C LEU A 89 2.03 -12.79 4.03
N PRO A 90 1.81 -12.67 5.36
CA PRO A 90 2.64 -13.39 6.32
C PRO A 90 2.54 -14.91 6.21
N VAL A 91 1.35 -15.43 5.91
CA VAL A 91 1.13 -16.87 5.72
C VAL A 91 1.82 -17.33 4.44
N GLU A 92 1.58 -16.61 3.35
CA GLU A 92 2.14 -16.91 2.04
C GLU A 92 3.65 -16.92 2.03
N LEU A 93 4.31 -15.88 2.55
CA LEU A 93 5.78 -15.83 2.65
C LEU A 93 6.36 -16.95 3.53
N GLY A 94 5.64 -17.33 4.58
CA GLY A 94 6.01 -18.47 5.42
C GLY A 94 5.99 -19.77 4.64
N VAL A 95 4.95 -20.02 3.87
CA VAL A 95 4.78 -21.23 3.04
C VAL A 95 5.75 -21.22 1.85
N GLU A 96 5.94 -20.10 1.17
CA GLU A 96 6.95 -19.97 0.10
C GLU A 96 8.35 -20.36 0.61
N LYS A 97 8.72 -19.87 1.80
CA LYS A 97 10.00 -20.22 2.43
C LYS A 97 10.07 -21.70 2.81
N GLU A 98 9.00 -22.28 3.35
CA GLU A 98 8.95 -23.70 3.75
C GLU A 98 9.05 -24.63 2.54
N LEU A 99 8.42 -24.25 1.42
CA LEU A 99 8.43 -25.01 0.16
C LEU A 99 9.66 -24.72 -0.72
N GLY A 100 10.44 -23.67 -0.42
CA GLY A 100 11.58 -23.25 -1.24
C GLY A 100 11.18 -22.72 -2.61
N ILE A 101 10.04 -22.05 -2.71
CA ILE A 101 9.47 -21.47 -3.94
C ILE A 101 9.34 -19.95 -3.84
N SER A 102 9.16 -19.33 -4.97
CA SER A 102 8.77 -17.92 -5.12
C SER A 102 7.35 -17.78 -5.64
N LYS A 103 6.79 -16.57 -5.57
CA LYS A 103 5.47 -16.26 -6.16
C LYS A 103 5.34 -16.71 -7.62
N ASP A 104 6.40 -16.56 -8.42
CA ASP A 104 6.40 -16.89 -9.86
C ASP A 104 6.32 -18.40 -10.14
N ASP A 105 6.62 -19.21 -9.14
CA ASP A 105 6.54 -20.67 -9.23
C ASP A 105 5.12 -21.20 -9.05
N ILE A 106 4.21 -20.38 -8.50
CA ILE A 106 2.80 -20.73 -8.26
C ILE A 106 2.05 -20.66 -9.59
N GLY A 107 1.36 -21.74 -9.93
CA GLY A 107 0.71 -21.92 -11.22
C GLY A 107 1.63 -22.53 -12.30
N SER A 108 2.94 -22.71 -12.01
CA SER A 108 3.90 -23.33 -12.92
C SER A 108 4.60 -24.55 -12.34
N LYS A 109 5.26 -24.43 -11.18
CA LYS A 109 5.93 -25.55 -10.46
C LYS A 109 5.00 -26.21 -9.44
N ILE A 110 4.10 -25.44 -8.86
CA ILE A 110 3.06 -25.90 -7.93
C ILE A 110 1.73 -25.32 -8.38
N SER A 111 0.64 -26.08 -8.33
CA SER A 111 -0.69 -25.55 -8.65
C SER A 111 -1.17 -24.59 -7.57
N VAL A 112 -2.08 -23.67 -7.94
CA VAL A 112 -2.69 -22.72 -6.99
C VAL A 112 -3.43 -23.48 -5.88
N SER A 113 -4.09 -24.58 -6.20
CA SER A 113 -4.80 -25.42 -5.23
C SER A 113 -3.88 -26.06 -4.20
N GLU A 114 -2.76 -26.67 -4.65
CA GLU A 114 -1.75 -27.24 -3.73
C GLU A 114 -1.14 -26.16 -2.84
N TYR A 115 -0.87 -24.98 -3.40
CA TYR A 115 -0.35 -23.85 -2.64
C TYR A 115 -1.35 -23.36 -1.58
N ASN A 116 -2.61 -23.16 -1.95
CA ASN A 116 -3.66 -22.72 -1.03
C ASN A 116 -3.92 -23.78 0.06
N ALA A 117 -3.88 -25.06 -0.29
CA ALA A 117 -3.97 -26.15 0.71
C ALA A 117 -2.80 -26.12 1.70
N ALA A 118 -1.58 -25.82 1.24
CA ALA A 118 -0.42 -25.64 2.11
C ALA A 118 -0.58 -24.42 3.03
N CYS A 119 -1.08 -23.29 2.52
CA CYS A 119 -1.38 -22.10 3.31
C CYS A 119 -2.45 -22.39 4.38
N LYS A 120 -3.55 -23.04 4.01
CA LYS A 120 -4.63 -23.44 4.93
C LYS A 120 -4.12 -24.34 6.07
N LYS A 121 -3.20 -25.23 5.77
CA LYS A 121 -2.54 -26.08 6.78
C LYS A 121 -1.59 -25.30 7.68
N ALA A 122 -0.81 -24.38 7.11
CA ALA A 122 0.21 -23.64 7.84
C ALA A 122 -0.38 -22.58 8.79
N VAL A 123 -1.49 -21.97 8.43
CA VAL A 123 -2.06 -20.85 9.18
C VAL A 123 -2.53 -21.20 10.57
N MET A 124 -2.95 -22.44 10.82
CA MET A 124 -3.38 -22.92 12.13
C MET A 124 -2.28 -23.57 12.97
N LYS A 125 -1.02 -23.46 12.51
CA LYS A 125 0.15 -24.17 13.09
C LYS A 125 0.38 -23.87 14.57
N TYR A 126 0.13 -22.65 15.02
CA TYR A 126 0.42 -22.21 16.39
C TYR A 126 -0.83 -21.96 17.25
N THR A 127 -2.00 -22.40 16.83
CA THR A 127 -3.25 -22.22 17.60
C THR A 127 -3.17 -22.84 18.98
N ALA A 128 -2.54 -24.02 19.11
CA ALA A 128 -2.36 -24.69 20.40
C ALA A 128 -1.50 -23.87 21.39
N GLU A 129 -0.43 -23.23 20.91
CA GLU A 129 0.40 -22.34 21.73
C GLU A 129 -0.37 -21.07 22.16
N TRP A 130 -1.16 -20.50 21.25
CA TRP A 130 -2.02 -19.36 21.56
C TRP A 130 -3.09 -19.70 22.59
N GLU A 131 -3.75 -20.84 22.47
CA GLU A 131 -4.72 -21.32 23.44
C GLU A 131 -4.08 -21.61 24.79
N SER A 132 -2.91 -22.26 24.79
CA SER A 132 -2.15 -22.54 26.00
C SER A 132 -1.79 -21.25 26.74
N LEU A 133 -1.25 -20.25 26.03
CA LEU A 133 -0.98 -18.92 26.62
C LEU A 133 -2.23 -18.26 27.15
N THR A 134 -3.33 -18.28 26.40
CA THR A 134 -4.61 -17.69 26.78
C THR A 134 -5.12 -18.27 28.09
N ARG A 135 -5.04 -19.61 28.23
CA ARG A 135 -5.41 -20.31 29.47
C ARG A 135 -4.45 -19.99 30.63
N GLN A 136 -3.12 -20.00 30.38
CA GLN A 136 -2.12 -19.67 31.40
C GLN A 136 -2.28 -18.24 31.95
N MET A 137 -2.61 -17.29 31.09
CA MET A 137 -2.93 -15.91 31.51
C MET A 137 -4.20 -15.83 32.34
N GLY A 138 -5.07 -16.84 32.27
CA GLY A 138 -6.43 -16.76 32.80
C GLY A 138 -7.31 -15.79 32.04
N TYR A 139 -7.00 -15.52 30.75
CA TYR A 139 -7.82 -14.68 29.88
C TYR A 139 -9.13 -15.39 29.53
N TRP A 140 -10.24 -14.80 29.91
CA TRP A 140 -11.57 -15.34 29.68
C TRP A 140 -12.09 -14.95 28.30
N ILE A 141 -11.95 -15.84 27.35
CA ILE A 141 -12.45 -15.73 26.00
C ILE A 141 -12.95 -17.10 25.52
N ASP A 142 -13.98 -17.12 24.72
CA ASP A 142 -14.52 -18.35 24.16
C ASP A 142 -13.68 -18.81 22.98
N LEU A 143 -12.98 -19.94 23.20
CA LEU A 143 -12.14 -20.62 22.22
C LEU A 143 -12.87 -21.81 21.58
N SER A 144 -14.11 -22.13 21.98
CA SER A 144 -14.84 -23.30 21.49
C SER A 144 -15.49 -23.06 20.12
N ASP A 145 -15.84 -21.79 19.82
CA ASP A 145 -16.46 -21.35 18.58
C ASP A 145 -15.78 -20.06 18.07
N PRO A 146 -14.50 -20.09 17.70
CA PRO A 146 -13.83 -18.92 17.16
C PRO A 146 -14.30 -18.63 15.73
N TYR A 147 -14.44 -17.36 15.36
CA TYR A 147 -14.55 -17.04 13.94
C TYR A 147 -13.19 -17.20 13.24
N VAL A 148 -13.21 -17.64 11.99
CA VAL A 148 -12.00 -17.89 11.20
C VAL A 148 -12.20 -17.28 9.82
N THR A 149 -11.30 -16.38 9.39
CA THR A 149 -11.53 -15.55 8.20
C THR A 149 -11.57 -16.35 6.89
N TYR A 150 -11.00 -17.56 6.83
CA TYR A 150 -11.06 -18.42 5.63
C TYR A 150 -12.35 -19.25 5.52
N THR A 151 -13.26 -19.21 6.49
CA THR A 151 -14.48 -19.99 6.40
C THR A 151 -15.43 -19.42 5.34
N PRO A 152 -16.19 -20.26 4.62
CA PRO A 152 -17.09 -19.78 3.56
C PRO A 152 -18.12 -18.77 4.04
N LYS A 153 -18.71 -18.95 5.22
CA LYS A 153 -19.65 -18.00 5.83
C LYS A 153 -19.01 -16.62 6.07
N TYR A 154 -17.77 -16.60 6.57
CA TYR A 154 -17.04 -15.35 6.77
C TYR A 154 -16.75 -14.66 5.44
N MET A 155 -16.22 -15.41 4.46
CA MET A 155 -15.92 -14.91 3.12
C MET A 155 -17.17 -14.40 2.38
N GLU A 156 -18.31 -15.07 2.55
CA GLU A 156 -19.58 -14.63 1.95
C GLU A 156 -20.01 -13.27 2.50
N THR A 157 -19.89 -13.03 3.82
CA THR A 157 -20.17 -11.72 4.41
C THR A 157 -19.20 -10.64 3.90
N VAL A 158 -17.91 -10.97 3.71
CA VAL A 158 -16.95 -10.06 3.08
C VAL A 158 -17.38 -9.69 1.66
N TRP A 159 -17.83 -10.65 0.86
CA TRP A 159 -18.36 -10.40 -0.48
C TRP A 159 -19.62 -9.53 -0.45
N TRP A 160 -20.52 -9.80 0.49
CA TRP A 160 -21.71 -8.96 0.68
C TRP A 160 -21.37 -7.51 0.99
N LEU A 161 -20.36 -7.26 1.84
CA LEU A 161 -19.88 -5.90 2.15
C LEU A 161 -19.33 -5.20 0.90
N ILE A 162 -18.51 -5.88 0.10
CA ILE A 162 -17.98 -5.34 -1.16
C ILE A 162 -19.11 -4.99 -2.12
N LYS A 163 -20.13 -5.85 -2.24
CA LYS A 163 -21.30 -5.56 -3.07
C LYS A 163 -22.04 -4.30 -2.59
N ASN A 164 -22.30 -4.18 -1.30
CA ASN A 164 -22.94 -2.99 -0.73
C ASN A 164 -22.14 -1.70 -1.00
N ILE A 165 -20.81 -1.77 -0.90
CA ILE A 165 -19.91 -0.65 -1.23
C ILE A 165 -20.02 -0.29 -2.71
N SER A 166 -20.11 -1.31 -3.58
CA SER A 166 -20.31 -1.12 -5.01
C SER A 166 -21.66 -0.46 -5.33
N GLU A 167 -22.75 -0.93 -4.72
CA GLU A 167 -24.09 -0.35 -4.89
C GLU A 167 -24.17 1.12 -4.45
N LYS A 168 -23.36 1.49 -3.43
CA LYS A 168 -23.17 2.88 -2.99
C LYS A 168 -22.27 3.69 -3.93
N LYS A 169 -21.76 3.11 -5.03
CA LYS A 169 -20.85 3.73 -6.01
C LYS A 169 -19.52 4.20 -5.40
N LEU A 170 -19.09 3.54 -4.33
CA LEU A 170 -17.82 3.81 -3.67
C LEU A 170 -16.70 2.87 -4.16
N LEU A 171 -17.03 1.81 -4.88
CA LEU A 171 -16.06 0.88 -5.47
C LEU A 171 -15.78 1.28 -6.93
N TYR A 172 -14.50 1.38 -7.31
CA TYR A 172 -14.13 1.70 -8.68
C TYR A 172 -12.80 1.06 -9.06
N LYS A 173 -12.60 0.82 -10.36
CA LYS A 173 -11.32 0.40 -10.94
C LYS A 173 -10.55 1.66 -11.37
N GLY A 174 -9.30 1.77 -10.96
CA GLY A 174 -8.46 2.92 -11.30
C GLY A 174 -7.05 2.50 -11.70
N TYR A 175 -6.47 3.24 -12.66
CA TYR A 175 -5.06 3.16 -12.99
C TYR A 175 -4.35 4.33 -12.32
N THR A 176 -3.40 4.03 -11.44
CA THR A 176 -2.64 5.06 -10.73
C THR A 176 -1.26 4.53 -10.32
N VAL A 177 -0.35 5.47 -10.05
CA VAL A 177 0.95 5.13 -9.46
C VAL A 177 0.77 4.93 -7.96
N GLN A 178 1.05 3.73 -7.51
CA GLN A 178 0.79 3.28 -6.15
C GLN A 178 1.97 2.52 -5.56
N PRO A 179 2.07 2.42 -4.22
CA PRO A 179 3.13 1.67 -3.58
C PRO A 179 3.08 0.19 -3.97
N TYR A 180 4.21 -0.33 -4.38
CA TYR A 180 4.38 -1.72 -4.79
C TYR A 180 5.65 -2.31 -4.18
N SER A 181 5.57 -3.51 -3.65
CA SER A 181 6.71 -4.25 -3.14
C SER A 181 7.17 -5.30 -4.15
N PRO A 182 8.30 -5.11 -4.86
CA PRO A 182 8.84 -6.13 -5.76
C PRO A 182 9.14 -7.45 -5.03
N ALA A 183 9.64 -7.38 -3.80
CA ALA A 183 9.98 -8.55 -3.00
C ALA A 183 8.75 -9.35 -2.53
N ALA A 184 7.61 -8.68 -2.32
CA ALA A 184 6.35 -9.34 -2.00
C ALA A 184 5.51 -9.63 -3.25
N GLY A 185 5.83 -9.01 -4.39
CA GLY A 185 5.11 -9.14 -5.65
C GLY A 185 3.68 -8.62 -5.61
N THR A 186 3.40 -7.58 -4.82
CA THR A 186 2.04 -7.03 -4.65
C THR A 186 2.04 -5.53 -4.35
N GLY A 187 0.93 -4.86 -4.69
CA GLY A 187 0.63 -3.50 -4.24
C GLY A 187 0.42 -3.43 -2.73
N LEU A 188 0.63 -2.26 -2.17
CA LEU A 188 0.44 -1.95 -0.75
C LEU A 188 -0.57 -0.80 -0.62
N SER A 189 -1.36 -0.83 0.45
CA SER A 189 -2.24 0.29 0.78
C SER A 189 -1.48 1.37 1.55
N SER A 190 -2.05 2.58 1.59
CA SER A 190 -1.44 3.70 2.32
C SER A 190 -1.31 3.44 3.82
N HIS A 191 -2.22 2.70 4.43
CA HIS A 191 -2.11 2.35 5.85
C HIS A 191 -1.03 1.31 6.13
N GLU A 192 -0.72 0.40 5.19
CA GLU A 192 0.42 -0.52 5.30
C GLU A 192 1.75 0.22 5.26
N LEU A 193 1.88 1.26 4.42
CA LEU A 193 3.07 2.13 4.41
C LEU A 193 3.23 2.96 5.69
N ASN A 194 2.16 3.19 6.42
CA ASN A 194 2.19 3.96 7.66
C ASN A 194 2.31 3.10 8.93
N GLN A 195 2.60 1.80 8.79
CA GLN A 195 2.96 0.94 9.90
C GLN A 195 4.29 1.38 10.54
N PRO A 196 4.45 1.18 11.86
CA PRO A 196 5.70 1.50 12.55
C PRO A 196 6.90 0.80 11.91
N GLY A 197 7.97 1.57 11.59
CA GLY A 197 9.19 1.05 11.00
C GLY A 197 9.14 0.83 9.48
N ALA A 198 8.03 1.16 8.81
CA ALA A 198 7.96 1.11 7.35
C ALA A 198 8.83 2.20 6.71
N TYR A 199 8.90 3.39 7.28
CA TYR A 199 9.83 4.43 6.84
C TYR A 199 11.13 4.33 7.61
N ARG A 200 12.26 4.36 6.88
CA ARG A 200 13.62 4.26 7.44
C ARG A 200 14.52 5.31 6.80
N ASP A 201 15.41 5.86 7.60
CA ASP A 201 16.44 6.77 7.09
C ASP A 201 17.50 5.95 6.34
N ILE A 202 17.67 6.26 5.06
CA ILE A 202 18.68 5.66 4.19
C ILE A 202 19.56 6.74 3.58
N SER A 203 20.76 6.37 3.14
CA SER A 203 21.71 7.28 2.49
C SER A 203 21.86 6.90 1.03
N ASP A 204 21.18 7.63 0.16
CA ASP A 204 21.19 7.43 -1.28
C ASP A 204 22.13 8.39 -2.02
N THR A 205 22.41 8.10 -3.27
CA THR A 205 23.07 9.02 -4.19
C THR A 205 22.02 9.98 -4.74
N SER A 206 22.17 11.28 -4.48
CA SER A 206 21.35 12.32 -5.08
C SER A 206 22.04 13.00 -6.23
N VAL A 207 21.28 13.47 -7.21
CA VAL A 207 21.80 14.17 -8.39
C VAL A 207 21.00 15.45 -8.62
N ILE A 208 21.71 16.58 -8.81
CA ILE A 208 21.16 17.73 -9.51
C ILE A 208 21.53 17.58 -10.97
N ALA A 209 20.53 17.27 -11.79
CA ALA A 209 20.69 17.02 -13.22
C ALA A 209 20.49 18.29 -14.04
N GLN A 210 21.18 18.39 -15.19
CA GLN A 210 21.12 19.49 -16.13
C GLN A 210 20.30 19.12 -17.36
N PHE A 211 19.16 19.75 -17.57
CA PHE A 211 18.31 19.55 -18.73
C PHE A 211 18.45 20.75 -19.67
N LYS A 212 19.03 20.54 -20.83
CA LYS A 212 19.31 21.61 -21.78
C LYS A 212 18.01 22.11 -22.41
N CYS A 213 17.71 23.40 -22.28
CA CYS A 213 16.60 24.04 -22.97
C CYS A 213 16.82 23.99 -24.51
N LEU A 214 15.75 23.70 -25.26
CA LEU A 214 15.75 23.75 -26.71
C LEU A 214 15.46 25.17 -27.23
N ASP A 215 16.03 25.50 -28.37
CA ASP A 215 15.91 26.83 -29.02
C ASP A 215 14.52 27.11 -29.65
N GLY A 216 13.59 26.21 -29.54
CA GLY A 216 12.31 26.28 -30.22
C GLY A 216 11.55 27.61 -30.06
N GLU A 217 10.42 27.61 -29.37
CA GLU A 217 9.56 28.78 -29.16
C GLU A 217 9.92 29.57 -27.89
N LEU A 218 11.19 29.97 -27.72
CA LEU A 218 11.61 30.75 -26.56
C LEU A 218 10.95 32.13 -26.54
N PRO A 219 10.30 32.53 -25.41
CA PRO A 219 9.85 33.89 -25.19
C PRO A 219 10.99 34.90 -25.39
N VAL A 220 10.70 36.04 -26.00
CA VAL A 220 11.72 37.07 -26.34
C VAL A 220 12.60 37.45 -25.16
N LYS A 221 12.03 37.57 -23.96
CA LYS A 221 12.76 37.89 -22.72
C LYS A 221 13.73 36.78 -22.26
N LEU A 222 13.56 35.52 -22.72
CA LEU A 222 14.42 34.41 -22.33
C LEU A 222 15.52 34.13 -23.38
N LYS A 223 15.40 34.65 -24.59
CA LYS A 223 16.37 34.43 -25.68
C LYS A 223 17.79 34.88 -25.31
N ASN A 224 17.94 35.94 -24.50
CA ASN A 224 19.24 36.47 -24.09
C ASN A 224 20.02 35.51 -23.17
N PHE A 225 19.33 34.53 -22.56
CA PHE A 225 19.96 33.56 -21.65
C PHE A 225 20.31 32.23 -22.33
N TYR A 226 19.84 32.01 -23.56
CA TYR A 226 20.11 30.80 -24.33
C TYR A 226 21.59 30.74 -24.78
N PRO A 227 22.25 29.54 -24.71
CA PRO A 227 21.74 28.29 -24.21
C PRO A 227 21.78 28.22 -22.66
N PHE A 228 20.75 27.62 -22.04
CA PHE A 228 20.70 27.41 -20.61
C PHE A 228 20.15 26.01 -20.25
N TYR A 229 20.40 25.61 -19.01
CA TYR A 229 20.00 24.30 -18.48
C TYR A 229 19.06 24.48 -17.27
N PHE A 230 17.95 23.77 -17.25
CA PHE A 230 17.15 23.60 -16.03
C PHE A 230 17.90 22.70 -15.06
N LEU A 231 18.01 23.08 -13.78
CA LEU A 231 18.54 22.24 -12.73
C LEU A 231 17.42 21.56 -12.01
N ALA A 232 17.30 20.24 -12.13
CA ALA A 232 16.32 19.43 -11.37
C ALA A 232 17.04 18.47 -10.44
N TRP A 233 16.53 18.38 -9.20
CA TRP A 233 17.11 17.52 -8.16
C TRP A 233 16.30 16.24 -7.96
N THR A 234 17.00 15.12 -7.75
CA THR A 234 16.39 13.84 -7.40
C THR A 234 17.24 13.07 -6.39
N THR A 235 16.58 12.35 -5.49
CA THR A 235 17.18 11.34 -4.59
C THR A 235 17.08 9.92 -5.15
N THR A 236 16.43 9.76 -6.30
CA THR A 236 16.21 8.49 -7.00
C THR A 236 16.67 8.60 -8.45
N PRO A 237 17.99 8.67 -8.74
CA PRO A 237 18.51 8.82 -10.10
C PRO A 237 18.01 7.77 -11.08
N TRP A 238 17.66 6.57 -10.60
CA TRP A 238 17.11 5.50 -11.43
C TRP A 238 15.78 5.87 -12.14
N THR A 239 15.08 6.93 -11.69
CA THR A 239 13.87 7.42 -12.37
C THR A 239 14.16 8.37 -13.52
N LEU A 240 15.38 8.92 -13.63
CA LEU A 240 15.77 9.86 -14.69
C LEU A 240 15.58 9.33 -16.12
N PRO A 241 15.85 8.04 -16.43
CA PRO A 241 15.53 7.47 -17.73
C PRO A 241 14.05 7.53 -18.11
N SER A 242 13.15 7.60 -17.12
CA SER A 242 11.69 7.70 -17.31
C SER A 242 11.16 9.13 -17.23
N ASN A 243 12.04 10.14 -17.25
CA ASN A 243 11.64 11.55 -17.28
C ASN A 243 10.81 11.87 -18.53
N THR A 244 9.68 12.58 -18.35
CA THR A 244 8.86 13.11 -19.46
C THR A 244 8.46 14.56 -19.27
N ALA A 245 8.68 15.14 -18.07
CA ALA A 245 8.46 16.57 -17.82
C ALA A 245 9.43 17.13 -16.77
N LEU A 246 9.51 18.45 -16.69
CA LEU A 246 10.03 19.20 -15.57
C LEU A 246 8.90 20.03 -14.96
N THR A 247 8.67 19.92 -13.66
CA THR A 247 7.59 20.67 -13.00
C THR A 247 8.14 21.85 -12.23
N VAL A 248 7.53 23.02 -12.44
CA VAL A 248 7.86 24.29 -11.78
C VAL A 248 6.64 24.88 -11.07
N GLY A 249 6.87 25.64 -10.01
CA GLY A 249 5.79 26.37 -9.34
C GLY A 249 5.46 27.69 -10.05
N ALA A 250 4.22 27.89 -10.49
CA ALA A 250 3.81 29.06 -11.28
C ALA A 250 4.24 30.40 -10.67
N LYS A 251 4.19 30.54 -9.34
CA LYS A 251 4.50 31.78 -8.60
C LYS A 251 5.92 31.88 -8.12
N ILE A 252 6.71 30.81 -8.21
CA ILE A 252 8.10 30.76 -7.75
C ILE A 252 8.95 31.63 -8.70
N GLU A 253 9.90 32.36 -8.13
CA GLU A 253 10.88 33.15 -8.87
C GLU A 253 12.11 32.28 -9.15
N TYR A 254 12.51 32.19 -10.43
CA TYR A 254 13.66 31.44 -10.92
C TYR A 254 14.71 32.38 -11.46
N SER A 255 15.98 32.15 -11.13
CA SER A 255 17.09 32.99 -11.58
C SER A 255 18.02 32.22 -12.53
N PHE A 256 18.44 32.92 -13.55
CA PHE A 256 19.55 32.46 -14.41
C PHE A 256 20.88 32.73 -13.74
N VAL A 257 21.77 31.76 -13.75
CA VAL A 257 23.09 31.85 -13.15
C VAL A 257 24.14 31.38 -14.16
N LYS A 258 25.07 32.26 -14.51
CA LYS A 258 26.25 31.90 -15.31
C LYS A 258 27.34 31.33 -14.41
N THR A 259 27.89 30.20 -14.82
CA THR A 259 28.93 29.49 -14.05
C THR A 259 29.65 28.47 -14.92
N PHE A 260 30.39 27.57 -14.29
CA PHE A 260 31.00 26.40 -14.94
C PHE A 260 30.52 25.13 -14.24
N ASN A 261 30.36 24.07 -15.00
CA ASN A 261 30.12 22.76 -14.42
C ASN A 261 31.33 22.31 -13.60
N GLN A 262 31.13 21.91 -12.36
CA GLN A 262 32.23 21.58 -11.45
C GLN A 262 33.04 20.35 -11.86
N TYR A 263 32.49 19.46 -12.70
CA TYR A 263 33.15 18.23 -13.14
C TYR A 263 33.87 18.42 -14.50
N THR A 264 33.18 18.97 -15.48
CA THR A 264 33.69 19.11 -16.86
C THR A 264 34.37 20.45 -17.10
N LYS A 265 34.21 21.41 -16.20
CA LYS A 265 34.69 22.80 -16.30
C LYS A 265 34.18 23.56 -17.53
N LYS A 266 33.13 23.05 -18.19
CA LYS A 266 32.45 23.75 -19.30
C LYS A 266 31.64 24.93 -18.75
N ARG A 267 31.70 26.07 -19.42
CA ARG A 267 30.87 27.27 -19.11
C ARG A 267 29.40 26.95 -19.43
N ILE A 268 28.51 27.25 -18.50
CA ILE A 268 27.08 26.99 -18.60
C ILE A 268 26.27 28.13 -18.00
N THR A 269 25.06 28.32 -18.48
CA THR A 269 24.00 29.10 -17.80
C THR A 269 22.98 28.11 -17.26
N VAL A 270 22.64 28.21 -15.99
CA VAL A 270 21.69 27.31 -15.33
C VAL A 270 20.51 28.08 -14.74
N LEU A 271 19.36 27.43 -14.62
CA LEU A 271 18.12 28.00 -14.08
C LEU A 271 17.66 27.19 -12.89
N LEU A 272 17.41 27.86 -11.77
CA LEU A 272 16.89 27.27 -10.53
C LEU A 272 16.11 28.33 -9.72
N ALA A 273 15.36 27.88 -8.71
CA ALA A 273 14.64 28.80 -7.82
C ALA A 273 15.62 29.76 -7.12
N LYS A 274 15.29 31.04 -7.16
CA LYS A 274 16.14 32.15 -6.62
C LYS A 274 16.53 31.93 -5.15
N ASN A 275 15.59 31.47 -4.34
CA ASN A 275 15.78 31.24 -2.92
C ASN A 275 16.72 30.06 -2.59
N LEU A 276 17.02 29.21 -3.58
CA LEU A 276 17.87 28.03 -3.41
C LEU A 276 19.30 28.21 -3.96
N ILE A 277 19.61 29.38 -4.55
CA ILE A 277 20.93 29.63 -5.15
C ILE A 277 22.04 29.40 -4.14
N ASP A 278 21.97 30.02 -2.95
CA ASP A 278 23.03 29.91 -1.94
C ASP A 278 23.20 28.48 -1.39
N LYS A 279 22.12 27.67 -1.40
CA LYS A 279 22.14 26.27 -0.98
C LYS A 279 22.79 25.38 -2.04
N VAL A 280 22.46 25.60 -3.31
CA VAL A 280 22.97 24.82 -4.46
C VAL A 280 24.41 25.19 -4.75
N PHE A 281 24.74 26.49 -4.74
CA PHE A 281 26.08 27.05 -4.99
C PHE A 281 26.91 27.17 -3.70
N SER A 282 26.81 26.18 -2.82
CA SER A 282 27.59 26.11 -1.57
C SER A 282 28.93 25.39 -1.78
N LYS A 283 29.82 25.47 -0.81
CA LYS A 283 31.11 24.73 -0.70
C LYS A 283 32.09 25.01 -1.85
N ASN A 284 31.85 24.47 -3.03
CA ASN A 284 32.76 24.50 -4.18
C ASN A 284 32.57 25.73 -5.07
N PHE A 285 31.67 26.62 -4.72
CA PHE A 285 31.32 27.79 -5.51
C PHE A 285 31.58 29.09 -4.71
N TYR A 286 31.78 30.21 -5.44
CA TYR A 286 31.81 31.54 -4.88
C TYR A 286 31.13 32.53 -5.82
N LYS A 287 30.41 33.48 -5.23
CA LYS A 287 29.68 34.52 -5.96
C LYS A 287 30.67 35.59 -6.42
N ILE A 288 30.48 36.10 -7.61
CA ILE A 288 31.16 37.27 -8.19
C ILE A 288 30.16 38.37 -8.47
N ASP A 289 30.61 39.63 -8.43
CA ASP A 289 29.78 40.81 -8.66
C ASP A 289 29.85 41.35 -10.10
N ASN A 290 30.82 40.91 -10.89
CA ASN A 290 30.99 41.31 -12.28
C ASN A 290 31.11 40.07 -13.17
N GLU A 291 30.28 40.00 -14.22
CA GLU A 291 30.27 38.86 -15.16
C GLU A 291 31.64 38.60 -15.82
N ASN A 292 32.42 39.66 -16.10
CA ASN A 292 33.73 39.54 -16.70
C ASN A 292 34.75 38.76 -15.83
N GLU A 293 34.49 38.62 -14.55
CA GLU A 293 35.35 37.82 -13.67
C GLU A 293 35.25 36.32 -13.95
N LEU A 294 34.18 35.88 -14.66
CA LEU A 294 34.09 34.50 -15.15
C LEU A 294 35.25 34.16 -16.12
N ASP A 295 35.72 35.12 -16.88
CA ASP A 295 36.78 34.90 -17.85
C ASP A 295 38.17 34.71 -17.20
N LEU A 296 38.30 35.02 -15.89
CA LEU A 296 39.53 34.78 -15.10
C LEU A 296 39.58 33.35 -14.52
N PHE A 297 38.50 32.58 -14.62
CA PHE A 297 38.47 31.24 -14.08
C PHE A 297 39.41 30.27 -14.77
N ASN A 298 40.24 29.60 -13.97
CA ASN A 298 41.15 28.56 -14.46
C ASN A 298 40.58 27.18 -14.13
N GLN A 299 40.67 26.22 -15.09
CA GLN A 299 40.18 24.86 -14.91
C GLN A 299 40.82 24.12 -13.71
N ASN A 300 42.01 24.55 -13.26
CA ASN A 300 42.70 24.00 -12.10
C ASN A 300 42.23 24.58 -10.77
N ASP A 301 41.34 25.60 -10.79
CA ASP A 301 40.83 26.21 -9.57
C ASP A 301 39.93 25.24 -8.81
N THR A 302 40.07 25.21 -7.50
CA THR A 302 39.29 24.35 -6.60
C THR A 302 37.84 24.81 -6.43
N LYS A 303 37.62 26.15 -6.54
CA LYS A 303 36.28 26.76 -6.43
C LYS A 303 35.85 27.36 -7.77
N VAL A 304 34.56 27.26 -8.05
CA VAL A 304 33.97 27.71 -9.30
C VAL A 304 33.21 29.01 -9.11
N PRO A 305 33.48 30.07 -9.89
CA PRO A 305 32.74 31.33 -9.81
C PRO A 305 31.32 31.19 -10.37
N TYR A 306 30.39 31.97 -9.81
CA TYR A 306 29.06 32.10 -10.38
C TYR A 306 28.56 33.56 -10.34
N PHE A 307 27.82 33.95 -11.37
CA PHE A 307 27.23 35.27 -11.51
C PHE A 307 25.70 35.13 -11.71
N ILE A 308 24.93 35.86 -10.90
CA ILE A 308 23.47 35.84 -10.96
C ILE A 308 22.99 36.86 -12.00
N LEU A 309 22.21 36.39 -12.95
CA LEU A 309 21.52 37.18 -13.96
C LEU A 309 20.11 37.59 -13.52
N GLU A 310 19.29 37.92 -14.47
CA GLU A 310 17.87 38.24 -14.26
C GLU A 310 17.05 37.01 -13.81
N SER A 311 15.86 37.28 -13.32
CA SER A 311 14.90 36.27 -12.87
C SER A 311 13.62 36.30 -13.70
N CYS A 312 12.90 35.16 -13.72
CA CYS A 312 11.57 35.03 -14.31
C CYS A 312 10.66 34.28 -13.33
N LYS A 313 9.36 34.30 -13.58
CA LYS A 313 8.41 33.47 -12.81
C LYS A 313 8.25 32.09 -13.47
N GLY A 314 7.83 31.08 -12.68
CA GLY A 314 7.60 29.76 -13.21
C GLY A 314 6.59 29.70 -14.35
N VAL A 315 5.56 30.54 -14.31
CA VAL A 315 4.58 30.65 -15.42
C VAL A 315 5.23 31.06 -16.76
N ASP A 316 6.34 31.78 -16.73
CA ASP A 316 7.08 32.18 -17.95
C ASP A 316 7.88 31.03 -18.58
N LEU A 317 8.03 29.93 -17.86
CA LEU A 317 8.77 28.72 -18.26
C LEU A 317 7.85 27.62 -18.81
N GLU A 318 6.53 27.76 -18.65
CA GLU A 318 5.58 26.75 -19.09
C GLU A 318 5.71 26.44 -20.60
N ASN A 319 5.63 25.17 -20.93
CA ASN A 319 5.77 24.61 -22.28
C ASN A 319 7.16 24.76 -22.94
N LEU A 320 8.17 25.29 -22.26
CA LEU A 320 9.53 25.24 -22.78
C LEU A 320 9.99 23.79 -22.92
N LYS A 321 10.53 23.45 -24.09
CA LYS A 321 11.04 22.11 -24.38
C LYS A 321 12.51 21.98 -23.99
N TYR A 322 12.93 20.76 -23.68
CA TYR A 322 14.31 20.45 -23.31
C TYR A 322 14.78 19.12 -23.90
N ASP A 323 16.11 18.95 -24.02
CA ASP A 323 16.74 17.72 -24.49
C ASP A 323 16.55 16.60 -23.47
N ARG A 324 16.27 15.39 -23.96
CA ARG A 324 16.14 14.20 -23.10
C ARG A 324 17.45 13.91 -22.37
N ILE A 325 17.35 13.60 -21.09
CA ILE A 325 18.54 13.29 -20.27
C ILE A 325 19.07 11.87 -20.50
N TRP A 326 18.24 10.96 -21.04
CA TRP A 326 18.57 9.58 -21.31
C TRP A 326 18.13 9.19 -22.72
N GLU A 327 19.01 9.38 -23.69
CA GLU A 327 18.68 9.21 -25.11
C GLU A 327 18.43 7.75 -25.50
N GLU A 328 19.05 6.79 -24.76
CA GLU A 328 18.87 5.37 -25.03
C GLU A 328 17.48 4.83 -24.62
N ALA A 329 16.74 5.52 -23.76
CA ALA A 329 15.36 5.15 -23.49
C ALA A 329 14.50 5.42 -24.73
N PRO A 330 13.55 4.55 -25.08
CA PRO A 330 12.58 4.82 -26.14
C PRO A 330 11.73 6.06 -25.83
N LEU A 331 11.02 6.58 -26.82
CA LEU A 331 9.99 7.60 -26.62
C LEU A 331 8.73 6.95 -26.01
N PRO A 332 7.90 7.72 -25.30
CA PRO A 332 6.58 7.26 -24.88
C PRO A 332 5.76 6.74 -26.06
N VAL A 333 5.04 5.65 -25.89
CA VAL A 333 4.17 5.07 -26.93
C VAL A 333 3.02 6.03 -27.28
N ASP A 334 2.46 6.69 -26.28
CA ASP A 334 1.34 7.61 -26.48
C ASP A 334 1.83 9.06 -26.52
N ASN A 335 1.37 9.83 -27.50
CA ASN A 335 1.55 11.28 -27.64
C ASN A 335 2.99 11.77 -27.28
N PRO A 336 4.06 11.19 -27.87
CA PRO A 336 5.44 11.53 -27.51
C PRO A 336 5.78 12.99 -27.72
N GLU A 337 5.06 13.70 -28.59
CA GLU A 337 5.21 15.14 -28.87
C GLU A 337 4.85 16.02 -27.66
N ASN A 338 4.02 15.52 -26.73
CA ASN A 338 3.61 16.20 -25.50
C ASN A 338 4.61 16.03 -24.36
N ALA A 339 5.60 15.15 -24.51
CA ALA A 339 6.65 14.92 -23.52
C ALA A 339 7.80 15.95 -23.62
N PHE A 340 8.70 15.89 -22.64
CA PHE A 340 9.96 16.66 -22.57
C PHE A 340 9.77 18.18 -22.58
N ARG A 341 8.82 18.64 -21.80
CA ARG A 341 8.51 20.07 -21.61
C ARG A 341 8.32 20.43 -20.14
N VAL A 342 8.40 21.72 -19.87
CA VAL A 342 8.12 22.28 -18.54
C VAL A 342 6.60 22.37 -18.34
N ILE A 343 6.12 21.91 -17.18
CA ILE A 343 4.73 22.01 -16.74
C ILE A 343 4.63 22.72 -15.39
N LEU A 344 3.43 23.18 -15.04
CA LEU A 344 3.16 23.80 -13.74
C LEU A 344 2.67 22.76 -12.71
N GLY A 345 3.06 22.92 -11.43
CA GLY A 345 2.59 22.09 -10.34
C GLY A 345 2.62 22.81 -9.00
N ASP A 346 1.54 22.67 -8.23
CA ASP A 346 1.38 23.33 -6.93
C ASP A 346 2.18 22.68 -5.80
N PHE A 347 2.67 21.45 -6.00
CA PHE A 347 3.47 20.71 -5.01
C PHE A 347 4.96 21.11 -4.99
N VAL A 348 5.40 21.93 -5.95
CA VAL A 348 6.79 22.39 -6.00
C VAL A 348 7.09 23.34 -4.86
N THR A 349 8.12 23.02 -4.07
CA THR A 349 8.57 23.82 -2.93
C THR A 349 9.96 24.43 -3.16
N THR A 350 10.34 25.40 -2.31
CA THR A 350 11.69 25.98 -2.26
C THR A 350 12.38 25.69 -0.93
N GLU A 351 12.00 24.62 -0.24
CA GLU A 351 12.63 24.21 1.01
C GLU A 351 13.92 23.42 0.76
N ASP A 352 13.88 22.52 -0.24
CA ASP A 352 15.00 21.69 -0.66
C ASP A 352 15.12 21.59 -2.18
N GLY A 353 16.25 21.03 -2.64
CA GLY A 353 16.51 20.78 -4.06
C GLY A 353 16.86 22.03 -4.84
N THR A 354 16.18 22.25 -5.97
CA THR A 354 16.43 23.33 -6.93
C THR A 354 15.19 24.15 -7.26
N GLY A 355 14.01 23.76 -6.72
CA GLY A 355 12.71 24.35 -7.07
C GLY A 355 12.20 23.96 -8.46
N ILE A 356 12.88 23.03 -9.14
CA ILE A 356 12.44 22.37 -10.37
C ILE A 356 12.44 20.87 -10.09
N VAL A 357 11.28 20.25 -10.28
CA VAL A 357 11.12 18.81 -10.03
C VAL A 357 11.30 18.03 -11.33
N HIS A 358 12.21 17.05 -11.31
CA HIS A 358 12.26 16.02 -12.32
C HIS A 358 10.99 15.18 -12.22
N THR A 359 10.20 15.13 -13.29
CA THR A 359 8.89 14.51 -13.32
C THR A 359 8.93 13.23 -14.15
N ALA A 360 8.70 12.09 -13.46
CA ALA A 360 8.56 10.77 -14.04
C ALA A 360 7.18 10.20 -13.70
N PRO A 361 6.14 10.47 -14.50
CA PRO A 361 4.76 10.10 -14.21
C PRO A 361 4.55 8.60 -14.04
N THR A 362 5.50 7.78 -14.48
CA THR A 362 5.49 6.32 -14.35
C THR A 362 5.81 5.88 -12.91
N PHE A 363 6.59 6.66 -12.14
CA PHE A 363 7.13 6.22 -10.84
C PHE A 363 6.91 7.21 -9.69
N GLY A 364 6.22 8.34 -9.93
CA GLY A 364 5.85 9.33 -8.93
C GLY A 364 4.35 9.60 -8.90
N ALA A 365 3.71 9.48 -7.73
CA ALA A 365 2.26 9.70 -7.62
C ALA A 365 1.87 11.17 -7.86
N ASP A 366 2.65 12.12 -7.34
CA ASP A 366 2.43 13.54 -7.58
C ASP A 366 2.86 13.94 -9.00
N ASP A 367 3.91 13.33 -9.54
CA ASP A 367 4.33 13.46 -10.92
C ASP A 367 3.22 13.04 -11.90
N TYR A 368 2.58 11.89 -11.62
CA TYR A 368 1.46 11.40 -12.42
C TYR A 368 0.27 12.38 -12.42
N LYS A 369 -0.08 12.90 -11.24
CA LYS A 369 -1.17 13.91 -11.14
C LYS A 369 -0.85 15.18 -11.89
N ALA A 370 0.38 15.71 -11.76
CA ALA A 370 0.80 16.91 -12.45
C ALA A 370 0.81 16.72 -13.97
N ALA A 371 1.36 15.60 -14.44
CA ALA A 371 1.41 15.24 -15.86
C ALA A 371 0.01 15.10 -16.48
N LYS A 372 -0.92 14.47 -15.75
CA LYS A 372 -2.32 14.30 -16.18
C LYS A 372 -3.11 15.62 -16.18
N SER A 373 -2.78 16.56 -15.29
CA SER A 373 -3.44 17.85 -15.21
C SER A 373 -2.85 18.89 -16.18
N ALA A 374 -1.75 18.59 -16.82
CA ALA A 374 -1.11 19.48 -17.80
C ALA A 374 -1.91 19.53 -19.12
N GLU A 375 -1.92 20.68 -19.77
CA GLU A 375 -2.61 20.88 -21.06
C GLU A 375 -1.58 21.22 -22.17
N PRO A 376 -1.43 20.33 -23.17
CA PRO A 376 -1.94 18.97 -23.27
C PRO A 376 -1.38 18.03 -22.18
N GLU A 377 -2.01 16.89 -21.92
CA GLU A 377 -1.52 15.90 -20.96
C GLU A 377 -0.12 15.41 -21.32
N VAL A 378 0.78 15.28 -20.32
CA VAL A 378 2.12 14.70 -20.50
C VAL A 378 2.04 13.19 -20.33
N PRO A 379 2.47 12.40 -21.34
CA PRO A 379 2.40 10.95 -21.24
C PRO A 379 3.42 10.40 -20.24
N PRO A 380 3.10 9.31 -19.52
CA PRO A 380 4.08 8.50 -18.83
C PRO A 380 4.99 7.80 -19.85
N LEU A 381 6.25 7.57 -19.49
CA LEU A 381 7.15 6.81 -20.34
C LEU A 381 6.84 5.31 -20.22
N GLN A 382 6.12 4.80 -21.19
CA GLN A 382 5.80 3.40 -21.38
C GLN A 382 6.27 2.94 -22.76
N VAL A 383 6.66 1.67 -22.86
CA VAL A 383 7.11 1.00 -24.08
C VAL A 383 6.24 -0.22 -24.34
N LEU A 384 6.31 -0.79 -25.54
CA LEU A 384 5.61 -2.04 -25.86
C LEU A 384 6.52 -3.24 -25.51
N ASP A 385 5.97 -4.22 -24.79
CA ASP A 385 6.60 -5.52 -24.61
C ASP A 385 6.47 -6.39 -25.87
N GLU A 386 7.04 -7.60 -25.86
CA GLU A 386 6.97 -8.56 -26.97
C GLU A 386 5.53 -8.98 -27.34
N LYS A 387 4.58 -8.78 -26.42
CA LYS A 387 3.15 -9.10 -26.61
C LYS A 387 2.33 -7.89 -27.04
N GLY A 388 2.96 -6.72 -27.16
CA GLY A 388 2.30 -5.46 -27.50
C GLY A 388 1.63 -4.75 -26.33
N ASN A 389 1.88 -5.16 -25.08
CA ASN A 389 1.37 -4.46 -23.92
C ASN A 389 2.25 -3.25 -23.56
N LYS A 390 1.63 -2.19 -23.07
CA LYS A 390 2.34 -1.00 -22.56
C LYS A 390 2.92 -1.32 -21.18
N VAL A 391 4.22 -1.24 -21.05
CA VAL A 391 4.96 -1.52 -19.82
C VAL A 391 5.93 -0.38 -19.48
N PRO A 392 6.20 -0.13 -18.19
CA PRO A 392 7.25 0.80 -17.77
C PRO A 392 8.65 0.31 -18.14
N LEU A 393 9.67 1.19 -18.05
CA LEU A 393 11.08 0.80 -18.20
C LEU A 393 11.62 -0.12 -17.10
N VAL A 394 10.91 -0.25 -16.01
CA VAL A 394 11.24 -1.14 -14.87
C VAL A 394 10.09 -2.13 -14.71
N ASP A 395 10.41 -3.41 -14.59
CA ASP A 395 9.43 -4.48 -14.41
C ASP A 395 8.94 -4.60 -12.95
N LEU A 396 7.99 -5.51 -12.71
CA LEU A 396 7.45 -5.79 -11.38
C LEU A 396 8.46 -6.38 -10.39
N LYS A 397 9.62 -6.82 -10.84
CA LYS A 397 10.74 -7.27 -9.98
C LYS A 397 11.66 -6.11 -9.58
N GLY A 398 11.42 -4.91 -10.10
CA GLY A 398 12.28 -3.75 -9.92
C GLY A 398 13.51 -3.77 -10.83
N LYS A 399 13.46 -4.47 -11.96
CA LYS A 399 14.54 -4.65 -12.91
C LYS A 399 14.27 -3.84 -14.17
N PHE A 400 15.28 -3.13 -14.66
CA PHE A 400 15.18 -2.44 -15.96
C PHE A 400 15.01 -3.42 -17.11
N ILE A 401 14.22 -3.02 -18.10
CA ILE A 401 14.12 -3.74 -19.38
C ILE A 401 15.45 -3.71 -20.14
N ASP A 402 15.55 -4.53 -21.17
CA ASP A 402 16.72 -4.54 -22.04
C ASP A 402 16.73 -3.35 -23.02
N ASN A 403 17.88 -3.10 -23.66
CA ASN A 403 18.08 -2.10 -24.72
C ASN A 403 17.92 -0.63 -24.28
N ILE A 404 18.23 -0.31 -23.04
CA ILE A 404 18.26 1.07 -22.51
C ILE A 404 19.65 1.50 -22.01
N GLY A 405 20.69 0.98 -22.66
CA GLY A 405 22.09 1.32 -22.40
C GLY A 405 22.66 0.60 -21.18
N LEU A 406 23.54 1.28 -20.43
CA LEU A 406 24.34 0.68 -19.35
C LEU A 406 23.51 0.11 -18.17
N ILE A 407 22.25 0.51 -18.03
CA ILE A 407 21.36 0.08 -16.94
C ILE A 407 20.48 -1.12 -17.34
N SER A 408 20.53 -1.56 -18.60
CA SER A 408 19.74 -2.69 -19.09
C SER A 408 19.89 -3.92 -18.21
N GLY A 409 18.76 -4.53 -17.83
CA GLY A 409 18.73 -5.75 -17.05
C GLY A 409 19.20 -5.62 -15.60
N LYS A 410 19.46 -4.41 -15.07
CA LYS A 410 19.88 -4.17 -13.69
C LYS A 410 18.70 -3.83 -12.79
N TYR A 411 18.81 -4.21 -11.51
CA TYR A 411 17.81 -3.80 -10.52
C TYR A 411 18.01 -2.33 -10.11
N VAL A 412 16.91 -1.62 -9.89
CA VAL A 412 16.91 -0.21 -9.45
C VAL A 412 17.42 -0.03 -8.02
N ARG A 413 17.40 -1.10 -7.22
CA ARG A 413 17.90 -1.13 -5.84
C ARG A 413 18.78 -2.35 -5.62
N ASN A 414 19.88 -2.19 -4.86
CA ASN A 414 20.78 -3.29 -4.53
C ASN A 414 20.11 -4.35 -3.66
N GLU A 415 19.13 -3.98 -2.86
CA GLU A 415 18.37 -4.86 -1.98
C GLU A 415 17.50 -5.89 -2.73
N TYR A 416 17.32 -5.74 -4.04
CA TYR A 416 16.58 -6.70 -4.87
C TYR A 416 17.48 -7.81 -5.45
N TYR A 417 18.82 -7.65 -5.39
CA TYR A 417 19.74 -8.71 -5.77
C TYR A 417 19.82 -9.80 -4.70
N GLU A 418 20.15 -11.02 -5.14
CA GLU A 418 20.62 -12.06 -4.23
C GLU A 418 21.97 -11.66 -3.64
N SER A 419 22.25 -12.11 -2.40
CA SER A 419 23.41 -11.67 -1.62
C SER A 419 24.75 -11.79 -2.36
N ASP A 420 24.90 -12.84 -3.18
CA ASP A 420 26.13 -13.16 -3.90
C ASP A 420 26.24 -12.46 -5.27
N SER A 421 25.21 -11.70 -5.68
CA SER A 421 25.12 -11.03 -6.99
C SER A 421 25.01 -9.51 -6.89
N ILE A 422 25.18 -8.94 -5.69
CA ILE A 422 25.10 -7.50 -5.47
C ILE A 422 26.27 -6.82 -6.20
N PRO A 423 26.04 -5.86 -7.12
CA PRO A 423 27.10 -5.17 -7.82
C PRO A 423 27.85 -4.19 -6.90
N ASP A 424 29.12 -3.92 -7.22
CA ASP A 424 29.95 -2.94 -6.49
C ASP A 424 29.39 -1.51 -6.52
N LYS A 425 28.69 -1.17 -7.60
CA LYS A 425 28.02 0.12 -7.80
C LYS A 425 26.53 -0.09 -7.99
N SER A 426 25.73 0.67 -7.25
CA SER A 426 24.30 0.72 -7.51
C SER A 426 24.00 1.42 -8.84
N VAL A 427 22.84 1.14 -9.41
CA VAL A 427 22.35 1.80 -10.63
C VAL A 427 22.38 3.33 -10.50
N ASP A 428 21.99 3.87 -9.35
CA ASP A 428 22.04 5.32 -9.08
C ASP A 428 23.46 5.90 -9.21
N VAL A 429 24.47 5.16 -8.75
CA VAL A 429 25.88 5.56 -8.89
C VAL A 429 26.33 5.52 -10.34
N GLU A 430 25.96 4.47 -11.08
CA GLU A 430 26.31 4.34 -12.50
C GLU A 430 25.68 5.45 -13.35
N ILE A 431 24.39 5.76 -13.12
CA ILE A 431 23.70 6.88 -13.76
C ILE A 431 24.41 8.20 -13.43
N ALA A 432 24.75 8.44 -12.17
CA ALA A 432 25.44 9.65 -11.75
C ALA A 432 26.83 9.80 -12.42
N ILE A 433 27.58 8.71 -12.62
CA ILE A 433 28.85 8.70 -13.32
C ILE A 433 28.66 9.09 -14.79
N LYS A 434 27.72 8.43 -15.49
CA LYS A 434 27.41 8.74 -16.90
C LYS A 434 27.02 10.21 -17.08
N LEU A 435 26.12 10.71 -16.22
CA LEU A 435 25.69 12.11 -16.29
C LEU A 435 26.84 13.10 -16.04
N LYS A 436 27.81 12.77 -15.18
CA LYS A 436 29.02 13.60 -15.00
C LYS A 436 29.87 13.65 -16.28
N GLU A 437 30.11 12.51 -16.90
CA GLU A 437 30.91 12.39 -18.11
C GLU A 437 30.28 13.14 -19.30
N GLN A 438 28.95 13.13 -19.38
CA GLN A 438 28.18 13.79 -20.42
C GLN A 438 27.91 15.29 -20.17
N ASN A 439 28.39 15.86 -19.08
CA ASN A 439 28.06 17.24 -18.64
C ASN A 439 26.56 17.44 -18.35
N LEU A 440 25.89 16.42 -17.87
CA LEU A 440 24.46 16.43 -17.50
C LEU A 440 24.23 16.36 -16.01
N ALA A 441 25.27 16.21 -15.18
CA ALA A 441 25.20 16.34 -13.74
C ALA A 441 25.82 17.68 -13.29
N PHE A 442 25.08 18.50 -12.56
CA PHE A 442 25.59 19.72 -11.91
C PHE A 442 26.21 19.40 -10.56
N LYS A 443 25.54 18.56 -9.73
CA LYS A 443 26.03 18.16 -8.42
C LYS A 443 25.61 16.72 -8.11
N VAL A 444 26.50 15.96 -7.48
CA VAL A 444 26.23 14.59 -7.01
C VAL A 444 26.74 14.49 -5.60
N GLU A 445 25.87 14.09 -4.66
CA GLU A 445 26.23 13.94 -3.26
C GLU A 445 25.43 12.81 -2.59
N LYS A 446 25.89 12.34 -1.43
CA LYS A 446 25.10 11.47 -0.59
C LYS A 446 24.07 12.29 0.17
N TYR A 447 22.84 11.79 0.19
CA TYR A 447 21.72 12.44 0.85
C TYR A 447 20.98 11.45 1.74
N SER A 448 20.77 11.82 2.99
CA SER A 448 20.01 11.00 3.94
C SER A 448 18.56 11.44 3.93
N HIS A 449 17.68 10.51 3.68
CA HIS A 449 16.23 10.76 3.66
C HIS A 449 15.44 9.54 4.13
N SER A 450 14.19 9.78 4.49
CA SER A 450 13.26 8.73 4.88
C SER A 450 12.70 8.03 3.65
N TYR A 451 12.79 6.69 3.59
CA TYR A 451 12.36 5.89 2.44
C TYR A 451 11.45 4.74 2.87
N PRO A 452 10.34 4.48 2.13
CA PRO A 452 9.39 3.44 2.49
C PRO A 452 9.95 2.03 2.22
N HIS A 453 9.73 1.13 3.18
CA HIS A 453 10.04 -0.28 3.11
C HIS A 453 8.77 -1.11 3.35
N CYS A 454 8.69 -2.24 2.70
CA CYS A 454 7.61 -3.19 2.95
C CYS A 454 7.74 -3.76 4.36
N TRP A 455 6.72 -3.57 5.17
CA TRP A 455 6.69 -3.97 6.59
C TRP A 455 6.82 -5.47 6.82
N ARG A 456 6.69 -6.30 5.77
CA ARG A 456 6.81 -7.76 5.83
C ARG A 456 8.12 -8.31 5.27
N THR A 457 8.64 -7.70 4.21
CA THR A 457 9.85 -8.19 3.54
C THR A 457 11.10 -7.41 3.93
N ASP A 458 10.95 -6.29 4.64
CA ASP A 458 12.02 -5.35 4.98
C ASP A 458 12.78 -4.77 3.78
N LYS A 459 12.25 -4.96 2.55
CA LYS A 459 12.84 -4.47 1.31
C LYS A 459 12.20 -3.13 0.92
N PRO A 460 12.93 -2.26 0.18
CA PRO A 460 12.39 -1.00 -0.33
C PRO A 460 11.11 -1.20 -1.16
N VAL A 461 10.26 -0.19 -1.17
CA VAL A 461 9.03 -0.13 -1.97
C VAL A 461 9.26 0.75 -3.18
N LEU A 462 8.68 0.40 -4.32
CA LEU A 462 8.60 1.26 -5.49
C LEU A 462 7.20 1.90 -5.58
N TYR A 463 7.12 3.09 -6.15
CA TYR A 463 5.87 3.60 -6.68
C TYR A 463 5.74 3.09 -8.12
N TYR A 464 4.64 2.40 -8.42
CA TYR A 464 4.49 1.66 -9.68
C TYR A 464 3.09 1.85 -10.28
N PRO A 465 2.95 2.05 -11.60
CA PRO A 465 1.65 2.21 -12.24
C PRO A 465 0.93 0.87 -12.34
N MET A 466 -0.24 0.78 -11.75
CA MET A 466 -1.05 -0.44 -11.74
C MET A 466 -2.54 -0.11 -11.85
N GLU A 467 -3.28 -1.00 -12.49
CA GLU A 467 -4.73 -1.06 -12.32
C GLU A 467 -5.06 -1.77 -11.02
N SER A 468 -5.99 -1.22 -10.27
CA SER A 468 -6.45 -1.79 -9.02
C SER A 468 -7.89 -1.39 -8.74
N TRP A 469 -8.55 -2.14 -7.85
CA TRP A 469 -9.86 -1.78 -7.32
C TRP A 469 -9.70 -0.96 -6.04
N PHE A 470 -10.43 0.15 -5.96
CA PHE A 470 -10.36 1.10 -4.86
C PHE A 470 -11.72 1.33 -4.23
N ILE A 471 -11.69 1.60 -2.90
CA ILE A 471 -12.83 2.21 -2.21
C ILE A 471 -12.57 3.70 -2.07
N LYS A 472 -13.54 4.55 -2.42
CA LYS A 472 -13.50 6.02 -2.29
C LYS A 472 -13.60 6.48 -0.84
N ILE A 473 -12.55 6.22 -0.07
CA ILE A 473 -12.49 6.64 1.34
C ILE A 473 -12.35 8.15 1.46
N SER A 474 -11.72 8.82 0.50
CA SER A 474 -11.57 10.27 0.49
C SER A 474 -12.93 11.00 0.57
N ASP A 475 -13.98 10.46 -0.08
CA ASP A 475 -15.35 11.00 -0.04
C ASP A 475 -16.00 10.85 1.37
N LEU A 476 -15.49 9.95 2.20
CA LEU A 476 -16.00 9.64 3.54
C LEU A 476 -15.18 10.25 4.67
N SER A 477 -14.02 10.85 4.38
CA SER A 477 -13.03 11.31 5.35
C SER A 477 -13.60 12.25 6.42
N GLU A 478 -14.42 13.22 6.02
CA GLU A 478 -15.06 14.16 6.94
C GLU A 478 -16.08 13.47 7.86
N ARG A 479 -16.88 12.55 7.31
CA ARG A 479 -17.85 11.75 8.08
C ARG A 479 -17.12 10.88 9.12
N MET A 480 -16.10 10.15 8.71
CA MET A 480 -15.28 9.32 9.59
C MET A 480 -14.63 10.14 10.70
N PHE A 481 -14.07 11.30 10.36
CA PHE A 481 -13.47 12.21 11.34
C PHE A 481 -14.48 12.70 12.36
N ASN A 482 -15.71 13.03 11.95
CA ASN A 482 -16.76 13.47 12.86
C ASN A 482 -17.25 12.35 13.78
N LEU A 483 -17.47 11.14 13.27
CA LEU A 483 -17.84 9.98 14.08
C LEU A 483 -16.74 9.60 15.08
N ASN A 484 -15.47 9.77 14.76
CA ASN A 484 -14.37 9.54 15.70
C ASN A 484 -14.44 10.40 16.97
N LYS A 485 -15.11 11.57 16.94
CA LYS A 485 -15.25 12.44 18.11
C LYS A 485 -16.12 11.83 19.19
N ASP A 486 -17.01 10.91 18.84
CA ASP A 486 -17.91 10.22 19.76
C ASP A 486 -17.24 9.03 20.46
N ILE A 487 -16.04 8.64 19.99
CA ILE A 487 -15.26 7.52 20.57
C ILE A 487 -14.50 7.99 21.81
N ASN A 488 -14.66 7.26 22.92
CA ASN A 488 -13.94 7.55 24.17
C ASN A 488 -12.53 6.94 24.17
N TRP A 489 -11.62 7.57 23.45
CA TRP A 489 -10.23 7.13 23.34
C TRP A 489 -9.46 7.19 24.66
N LYS A 490 -8.64 6.16 24.90
CA LYS A 490 -7.69 6.09 26.01
C LYS A 490 -6.31 5.68 25.47
N PRO A 491 -5.32 6.60 25.41
CA PRO A 491 -5.41 8.03 25.79
C PRO A 491 -6.20 8.86 24.76
N LYS A 492 -6.82 9.94 25.21
CA LYS A 492 -7.60 10.86 24.37
C LYS A 492 -6.80 11.46 23.19
N SER A 493 -5.50 11.72 23.42
CA SER A 493 -4.58 12.24 22.42
C SER A 493 -4.41 11.32 21.20
N THR A 494 -4.64 10.02 21.34
CA THR A 494 -4.60 9.08 20.19
C THR A 494 -5.73 9.36 19.21
N GLY A 495 -6.95 9.56 19.71
CA GLY A 495 -8.13 9.85 18.90
C GLY A 495 -8.10 11.24 18.27
N GLU A 496 -7.76 12.27 19.05
CA GLU A 496 -7.71 13.66 18.57
C GLU A 496 -6.51 13.92 17.65
N GLY A 497 -5.35 13.31 17.96
CA GLY A 497 -4.10 13.49 17.23
C GLY A 497 -3.90 12.44 16.13
N ARG A 498 -3.25 11.32 16.49
CA ARG A 498 -2.78 10.32 15.52
C ARG A 498 -3.90 9.76 14.64
N PHE A 499 -5.02 9.35 15.21
CA PHE A 499 -6.12 8.77 14.45
C PHE A 499 -6.95 9.83 13.72
N GLY A 500 -7.32 10.92 14.42
CA GLY A 500 -8.11 12.01 13.82
C GLY A 500 -7.40 12.69 12.63
N ASN A 501 -6.08 12.92 12.74
CA ASN A 501 -5.32 13.48 11.63
C ASN A 501 -5.25 12.52 10.42
N TRP A 502 -5.15 11.23 10.68
CA TRP A 502 -5.20 10.22 9.62
C TRP A 502 -6.54 10.22 8.88
N LEU A 503 -7.65 10.25 9.60
CA LEU A 503 -8.97 10.27 8.99
C LEU A 503 -9.21 11.50 8.11
N LYS A 504 -8.68 12.67 8.51
CA LYS A 504 -8.78 13.91 7.71
C LYS A 504 -8.06 13.83 6.36
N SER A 505 -6.96 13.10 6.31
CA SER A 505 -6.11 12.96 5.13
C SER A 505 -6.19 11.56 4.52
N ALA A 506 -7.27 10.83 4.78
CA ALA A 506 -7.44 9.47 4.28
C ALA A 506 -7.54 9.47 2.75
N ASN A 507 -6.66 8.70 2.12
CA ASN A 507 -6.69 8.43 0.68
C ASN A 507 -7.62 7.27 0.38
N ASP A 508 -8.00 7.13 -0.89
CA ASP A 508 -8.75 5.98 -1.35
C ASP A 508 -8.02 4.67 -1.04
N TRP A 509 -8.80 3.68 -0.65
CA TRP A 509 -8.26 2.40 -0.19
C TRP A 509 -8.06 1.44 -1.36
N ASN A 510 -6.80 1.15 -1.70
CA ASN A 510 -6.46 0.09 -2.64
C ASN A 510 -6.79 -1.28 -2.04
N LEU A 511 -7.77 -1.96 -2.63
CA LEU A 511 -8.20 -3.30 -2.20
C LEU A 511 -7.40 -4.43 -2.85
N SER A 512 -6.90 -4.23 -4.07
CA SER A 512 -6.30 -5.28 -4.88
C SER A 512 -4.98 -5.78 -4.29
N ARG A 513 -4.86 -7.10 -4.16
CA ARG A 513 -3.61 -7.78 -3.85
C ARG A 513 -3.35 -8.87 -4.88
N SER A 514 -2.25 -8.74 -5.61
CA SER A 514 -1.83 -9.69 -6.64
C SER A 514 -1.21 -10.94 -6.02
N ARG A 515 -1.98 -11.63 -5.18
CA ARG A 515 -1.57 -12.81 -4.40
C ARG A 515 -2.58 -13.95 -4.58
N PHE A 516 -2.43 -15.05 -3.78
CA PHE A 516 -3.19 -16.28 -3.99
C PHE A 516 -4.03 -16.70 -2.77
N TRP A 517 -3.50 -16.53 -1.53
CA TRP A 517 -4.16 -16.95 -0.30
C TRP A 517 -4.88 -15.79 0.39
N GLY A 518 -6.16 -15.64 0.14
CA GLY A 518 -7.05 -14.59 0.65
C GLY A 518 -8.44 -14.66 0.04
N VAL A 519 -9.33 -13.81 0.46
CA VAL A 519 -10.67 -13.68 -0.12
C VAL A 519 -10.55 -13.07 -1.52
N PRO A 520 -10.97 -13.76 -2.59
CA PRO A 520 -10.95 -13.23 -3.95
C PRO A 520 -11.88 -12.01 -4.09
N LEU A 521 -11.50 -11.04 -4.94
CA LEU A 521 -12.42 -9.98 -5.34
C LEU A 521 -13.67 -10.60 -6.01
N PRO A 522 -14.88 -10.33 -5.50
CA PRO A 522 -16.11 -10.91 -6.05
C PRO A 522 -16.61 -10.16 -7.30
N ILE A 523 -15.70 -9.85 -8.21
CA ILE A 523 -15.97 -9.01 -9.37
C ILE A 523 -15.64 -9.77 -10.64
N TRP A 524 -16.62 -9.89 -11.52
CA TRP A 524 -16.48 -10.43 -12.87
C TRP A 524 -16.59 -9.31 -13.89
N SER A 525 -15.68 -9.30 -14.85
CA SER A 525 -15.58 -8.25 -15.88
C SER A 525 -15.60 -8.88 -17.27
N ASN A 526 -16.21 -8.19 -18.24
CA ASN A 526 -16.06 -8.53 -19.65
C ASN A 526 -14.63 -8.21 -20.14
N GLU A 527 -14.25 -8.73 -21.31
CA GLU A 527 -12.90 -8.57 -21.85
C GLU A 527 -12.51 -7.09 -22.07
N GLU A 528 -13.48 -6.25 -22.41
CA GLU A 528 -13.28 -4.82 -22.63
C GLU A 528 -13.18 -4.00 -21.33
N GLY A 529 -13.48 -4.58 -20.16
CA GLY A 529 -13.52 -3.88 -18.87
C GLY A 529 -14.62 -2.82 -18.76
N THR A 530 -15.64 -2.90 -19.62
CA THR A 530 -16.74 -1.91 -19.67
C THR A 530 -17.96 -2.32 -18.84
N GLU A 531 -18.08 -3.60 -18.51
CA GLU A 531 -19.18 -4.16 -17.73
C GLU A 531 -18.61 -5.00 -16.58
N HIS A 532 -19.07 -4.73 -15.36
CA HIS A 532 -18.65 -5.42 -14.15
C HIS A 532 -19.86 -5.93 -13.38
N LYS A 533 -19.76 -7.16 -12.87
CA LYS A 533 -20.76 -7.78 -12.01
C LYS A 533 -20.13 -8.11 -10.66
N VAL A 534 -20.69 -7.58 -9.57
CA VAL A 534 -20.22 -7.82 -8.21
C VAL A 534 -21.16 -8.80 -7.52
N ILE A 535 -20.63 -9.92 -7.06
CA ILE A 535 -21.38 -10.99 -6.40
C ILE A 535 -21.30 -10.81 -4.89
N GLY A 536 -22.44 -10.88 -4.20
CA GLY A 536 -22.56 -10.66 -2.76
C GLY A 536 -22.93 -11.89 -1.94
N SER A 537 -23.24 -13.04 -2.57
CA SER A 537 -23.60 -14.27 -1.85
C SER A 537 -23.32 -15.54 -2.66
N VAL A 538 -23.23 -16.67 -1.96
CA VAL A 538 -23.13 -18.00 -2.59
C VAL A 538 -24.37 -18.30 -3.43
N GLU A 539 -25.56 -17.97 -2.93
CA GLU A 539 -26.81 -18.12 -3.67
C GLU A 539 -26.78 -17.34 -4.99
N GLU A 540 -26.37 -16.08 -4.95
CA GLU A 540 -26.26 -15.24 -6.14
C GLU A 540 -25.25 -15.83 -7.13
N LEU A 541 -24.08 -16.28 -6.64
CA LEU A 541 -23.08 -16.93 -7.47
C LEU A 541 -23.64 -18.17 -8.19
N ILE A 542 -24.35 -19.04 -7.46
CA ILE A 542 -24.98 -20.25 -8.00
C ILE A 542 -25.99 -19.89 -9.09
N ASN A 543 -26.81 -18.88 -8.87
CA ASN A 543 -27.83 -18.44 -9.83
C ASN A 543 -27.17 -17.90 -11.11
N GLU A 544 -26.12 -17.09 -10.99
CA GLU A 544 -25.37 -16.56 -12.14
C GLU A 544 -24.59 -17.65 -12.90
N ILE A 545 -24.08 -18.67 -12.21
CA ILE A 545 -23.49 -19.86 -12.86
C ILE A 545 -24.55 -20.62 -13.66
N ASN A 546 -25.75 -20.82 -13.13
CA ASN A 546 -26.83 -21.51 -13.81
C ASN A 546 -27.24 -20.75 -15.07
N ILE A 547 -27.33 -19.42 -15.03
CA ILE A 547 -27.55 -18.58 -16.21
C ILE A 547 -26.41 -18.79 -17.23
N SER A 548 -25.17 -18.87 -16.80
CA SER A 548 -24.02 -19.11 -17.68
C SER A 548 -24.05 -20.50 -18.32
N ILE A 549 -24.57 -21.51 -17.63
CA ILE A 549 -24.78 -22.86 -18.18
C ILE A 549 -25.89 -22.83 -19.26
N GLU A 550 -26.99 -22.17 -18.98
CA GLU A 550 -28.09 -22.01 -19.96
C GLU A 550 -27.62 -21.29 -21.23
N LYS A 551 -26.70 -20.36 -21.12
CA LYS A 551 -26.06 -19.64 -22.24
C LYS A 551 -24.90 -20.39 -22.89
N GLY A 552 -24.54 -21.58 -22.39
CA GLY A 552 -23.44 -22.38 -22.91
C GLY A 552 -22.04 -21.89 -22.61
N LEU A 553 -21.88 -20.95 -21.67
CA LEU A 553 -20.59 -20.40 -21.23
C LEU A 553 -19.90 -21.31 -20.20
N MET A 554 -20.67 -22.06 -19.42
CA MET A 554 -20.18 -23.08 -18.49
C MET A 554 -20.88 -24.42 -18.75
N LYS A 555 -20.21 -25.52 -18.37
CA LYS A 555 -20.76 -26.89 -18.55
C LYS A 555 -21.47 -27.41 -17.29
N THR A 556 -20.94 -27.08 -16.13
CA THR A 556 -21.41 -27.59 -14.84
C THR A 556 -21.31 -26.52 -13.77
N ASN A 557 -22.16 -26.61 -12.75
CA ASN A 557 -22.06 -25.78 -11.56
C ASN A 557 -21.21 -26.49 -10.51
N PRO A 558 -20.04 -25.93 -10.11
CA PRO A 558 -19.17 -26.54 -9.10
C PRO A 558 -19.84 -26.64 -7.74
N TYR A 559 -20.81 -25.78 -7.45
CA TYR A 559 -21.57 -25.74 -6.18
C TYR A 559 -22.92 -26.43 -6.23
N SER A 560 -23.12 -27.35 -7.16
CA SER A 560 -24.40 -28.07 -7.36
C SER A 560 -24.89 -28.90 -6.15
N LYS A 561 -23.98 -29.16 -5.17
CA LYS A 561 -24.28 -29.85 -3.91
C LYS A 561 -24.73 -28.93 -2.78
N PHE A 562 -24.58 -27.62 -2.94
CA PHE A 562 -25.01 -26.64 -1.96
C PHE A 562 -26.54 -26.45 -2.03
N ASN A 563 -27.18 -26.48 -0.88
CA ASN A 563 -28.63 -26.27 -0.77
C ASN A 563 -28.90 -24.81 -0.42
N ILE A 564 -29.47 -24.05 -1.34
CA ILE A 564 -29.84 -22.64 -1.11
C ILE A 564 -30.84 -22.57 0.06
N GLY A 565 -30.57 -21.66 1.00
CA GLY A 565 -31.40 -21.45 2.19
C GLY A 565 -31.05 -22.34 3.39
N ASP A 566 -30.16 -23.32 3.24
CA ASP A 566 -29.64 -24.13 4.35
C ASP A 566 -28.36 -23.49 4.91
N MET A 567 -28.45 -22.87 6.08
CA MET A 567 -27.33 -22.16 6.73
C MET A 567 -26.49 -23.06 7.65
N SER A 568 -26.67 -24.39 7.59
CA SER A 568 -25.88 -25.31 8.40
C SER A 568 -24.42 -25.33 7.95
N ASP A 569 -23.50 -25.58 8.90
CA ASP A 569 -22.06 -25.69 8.60
C ASP A 569 -21.79 -26.86 7.66
N ASP A 570 -22.48 -27.99 7.80
CA ASP A 570 -22.39 -29.13 6.88
C ASP A 570 -22.73 -28.78 5.43
N ASN A 571 -23.59 -27.77 5.22
CA ASN A 571 -23.92 -27.29 3.89
C ASN A 571 -22.83 -26.34 3.36
N TYR A 572 -22.33 -25.43 4.21
CA TYR A 572 -21.25 -24.51 3.85
C TYR A 572 -19.90 -25.20 3.65
N ASP A 573 -19.64 -26.34 4.27
CA ASP A 573 -18.46 -27.18 4.03
C ASP A 573 -18.35 -27.70 2.57
N LYS A 574 -19.46 -27.64 1.80
CA LYS A 574 -19.48 -27.98 0.38
C LYS A 574 -19.05 -26.86 -0.55
N VAL A 575 -18.80 -25.68 0.00
CA VAL A 575 -18.41 -24.46 -0.73
C VAL A 575 -17.01 -24.05 -0.30
N ASP A 576 -16.16 -23.71 -1.26
CA ASP A 576 -14.94 -23.00 -1.03
C ASP A 576 -14.89 -21.79 -1.99
N LEU A 577 -14.63 -20.60 -1.47
CA LEU A 577 -14.62 -19.35 -2.24
C LEU A 577 -13.19 -18.87 -2.54
N HIS A 578 -12.15 -19.66 -2.23
CA HIS A 578 -10.78 -19.30 -2.57
C HIS A 578 -10.56 -19.31 -4.09
N LYS A 579 -9.45 -18.67 -4.46
CA LYS A 579 -9.08 -18.37 -5.84
C LYS A 579 -9.09 -19.59 -6.76
N ASP A 580 -8.60 -20.73 -6.30
CA ASP A 580 -8.54 -21.99 -7.03
C ASP A 580 -9.93 -22.64 -7.30
N PHE A 581 -10.98 -22.17 -6.62
CA PHE A 581 -12.35 -22.60 -6.84
C PHE A 581 -13.16 -21.63 -7.70
N VAL A 582 -12.87 -20.32 -7.62
CA VAL A 582 -13.71 -19.31 -8.28
C VAL A 582 -13.10 -18.72 -9.56
N ASP A 583 -11.79 -18.88 -9.81
CA ASP A 583 -11.13 -18.29 -10.98
C ASP A 583 -11.61 -18.87 -12.31
N ASP A 584 -12.03 -20.13 -12.33
CA ASP A 584 -12.55 -20.81 -13.53
C ASP A 584 -14.05 -20.54 -13.79
N ILE A 585 -14.72 -19.81 -12.89
CA ILE A 585 -16.13 -19.46 -13.06
C ILE A 585 -16.25 -18.33 -14.08
N VAL A 586 -17.01 -18.60 -15.14
CA VAL A 586 -17.37 -17.64 -16.18
C VAL A 586 -18.82 -17.25 -16.02
N LEU A 587 -19.09 -15.97 -15.76
CA LEU A 587 -20.46 -15.44 -15.69
C LEU A 587 -20.89 -14.85 -17.03
N CYS A 588 -22.18 -14.58 -17.14
CA CYS A 588 -22.79 -14.04 -18.34
C CYS A 588 -23.08 -12.54 -18.17
N SER A 589 -22.63 -11.70 -19.10
CA SER A 589 -22.97 -10.28 -19.14
C SER A 589 -24.44 -10.07 -19.55
N GLU A 590 -24.96 -8.86 -19.40
CA GLU A 590 -26.30 -8.50 -19.90
C GLU A 590 -26.42 -8.72 -21.42
N LYS A 591 -25.32 -8.57 -22.15
CA LYS A 591 -25.25 -8.80 -23.61
C LYS A 591 -25.02 -10.26 -24.01
N GLY A 592 -24.92 -11.17 -23.04
CA GLY A 592 -24.66 -12.58 -23.31
C GLY A 592 -23.19 -12.94 -23.55
N LEU A 593 -22.26 -12.02 -23.24
CA LEU A 593 -20.83 -12.23 -23.40
C LEU A 593 -20.20 -12.83 -22.13
N PRO A 594 -19.09 -13.58 -22.25
CA PRO A 594 -18.41 -14.14 -21.10
C PRO A 594 -17.77 -13.05 -20.23
N MET A 595 -17.92 -13.19 -18.92
CA MET A 595 -17.26 -12.37 -17.90
C MET A 595 -16.36 -13.27 -17.07
N LYS A 596 -15.10 -12.82 -16.87
CA LYS A 596 -14.11 -13.51 -16.04
C LYS A 596 -13.89 -12.73 -14.74
N ARG A 597 -13.56 -13.47 -13.68
CA ARG A 597 -13.26 -12.86 -12.39
C ARG A 597 -11.96 -12.01 -12.45
N GLU A 598 -11.95 -10.87 -11.76
CA GLU A 598 -10.75 -10.07 -11.53
C GLU A 598 -9.72 -10.88 -10.73
N LYS A 599 -8.48 -10.93 -11.20
CA LYS A 599 -7.48 -11.91 -10.71
C LYS A 599 -7.02 -11.70 -9.27
N ASP A 600 -7.15 -10.49 -8.76
CA ASP A 600 -6.64 -10.14 -7.43
C ASP A 600 -7.52 -10.71 -6.30
N ILE A 601 -6.92 -10.79 -5.12
CA ILE A 601 -7.61 -11.01 -3.85
C ILE A 601 -7.79 -9.68 -3.12
N ILE A 602 -8.64 -9.66 -2.11
CA ILE A 602 -8.94 -8.49 -1.28
C ILE A 602 -7.79 -8.28 -0.27
N ASP A 603 -7.54 -7.03 0.09
CA ASP A 603 -6.66 -6.67 1.20
C ASP A 603 -7.11 -7.34 2.50
N VAL A 604 -6.24 -8.11 3.14
CA VAL A 604 -6.54 -8.82 4.40
C VAL A 604 -7.03 -7.89 5.52
N TRP A 605 -6.66 -6.62 5.48
CA TRP A 605 -7.16 -5.62 6.41
C TRP A 605 -8.66 -5.34 6.24
N PHE A 606 -9.20 -5.50 5.03
CA PHE A 606 -10.64 -5.45 4.81
C PHE A 606 -11.34 -6.66 5.43
N GLU A 607 -10.74 -7.85 5.29
CA GLU A 607 -11.26 -9.06 5.90
C GLU A 607 -11.33 -8.94 7.44
N SER A 608 -10.21 -8.58 8.07
CA SER A 608 -10.16 -8.41 9.54
C SER A 608 -11.07 -7.29 10.05
N GLY A 609 -11.23 -6.20 9.28
CA GLY A 609 -12.15 -5.11 9.58
C GLY A 609 -13.62 -5.45 9.39
N SER A 610 -13.92 -6.52 8.66
CA SER A 610 -15.29 -7.01 8.42
C SER A 610 -15.85 -7.83 9.59
N MET A 611 -15.04 -8.13 10.61
CA MET A 611 -15.37 -9.06 11.68
C MET A 611 -16.66 -8.73 12.44
N PRO A 612 -17.07 -7.47 12.67
CA PRO A 612 -18.33 -7.20 13.37
C PRO A 612 -19.56 -7.86 12.71
N TYR A 613 -19.52 -7.94 11.39
CA TYR A 613 -20.57 -8.54 10.55
C TYR A 613 -20.29 -10.02 10.28
N ALA A 614 -19.06 -10.34 9.89
CA ALA A 614 -18.69 -11.65 9.40
C ALA A 614 -18.63 -12.74 10.49
N GLN A 615 -18.30 -12.39 11.74
CA GLN A 615 -18.27 -13.33 12.86
C GLN A 615 -19.64 -13.95 13.21
N ILE A 616 -20.72 -13.35 12.73
CA ILE A 616 -22.09 -13.80 12.95
C ILE A 616 -22.81 -14.11 11.63
N HIS A 617 -22.09 -14.12 10.51
CA HIS A 617 -22.59 -14.39 9.17
C HIS A 617 -23.72 -13.42 8.75
N TYR A 618 -23.60 -12.13 9.11
CA TYR A 618 -24.56 -11.10 8.69
C TYR A 618 -24.44 -10.82 7.17
N PRO A 619 -25.53 -10.59 6.42
CA PRO A 619 -26.94 -10.54 6.84
C PRO A 619 -27.69 -11.88 6.68
N PHE A 620 -26.98 -12.96 6.40
CA PHE A 620 -27.58 -14.27 6.06
C PHE A 620 -28.10 -14.96 7.32
N GLU A 621 -27.40 -14.80 8.45
CA GLU A 621 -27.80 -15.27 9.76
C GLU A 621 -27.73 -14.11 10.76
N ASN A 622 -28.38 -14.24 11.94
CA ASN A 622 -28.28 -13.35 13.08
C ASN A 622 -28.50 -11.84 12.76
N LYS A 623 -29.32 -11.56 11.76
CA LYS A 623 -29.54 -10.22 11.24
C LYS A 623 -30.01 -9.23 12.31
N ASP A 624 -30.87 -9.67 13.21
CA ASP A 624 -31.41 -8.90 14.32
C ASP A 624 -30.31 -8.37 15.26
N LEU A 625 -29.20 -9.06 15.45
CA LEU A 625 -28.10 -8.62 16.31
C LEU A 625 -27.47 -7.29 15.85
N ILE A 626 -27.42 -7.05 14.57
CA ILE A 626 -26.92 -5.78 13.98
C ILE A 626 -28.06 -4.77 13.83
N ASP A 627 -29.20 -5.19 13.24
CA ASP A 627 -30.30 -4.28 12.91
C ASP A 627 -30.95 -3.65 14.15
N THR A 628 -31.01 -4.38 15.27
CA THR A 628 -31.51 -3.85 16.55
C THR A 628 -30.43 -3.20 17.42
N LYS A 629 -29.19 -3.16 16.94
CA LYS A 629 -28.02 -2.66 17.67
C LYS A 629 -27.73 -3.39 18.98
N SER A 630 -28.08 -4.66 19.08
CA SER A 630 -27.81 -5.46 20.29
C SER A 630 -26.39 -5.99 20.36
N ASN A 631 -25.70 -6.14 19.18
CA ASN A 631 -24.29 -6.56 19.07
C ASN A 631 -23.43 -5.63 18.19
N PHE A 632 -23.91 -4.42 17.90
CA PHE A 632 -23.21 -3.41 17.12
C PHE A 632 -23.75 -2.00 17.44
N PRO A 633 -22.90 -0.96 17.58
CA PRO A 633 -21.42 -1.02 17.57
C PRO A 633 -20.86 -1.61 18.89
N ALA A 634 -19.54 -1.90 18.89
CA ALA A 634 -18.88 -2.33 20.12
C ALA A 634 -18.86 -1.22 21.18
N ASP A 635 -19.11 -1.59 22.44
CA ASP A 635 -18.91 -0.71 23.61
C ASP A 635 -17.41 -0.59 23.96
N PHE A 636 -16.63 -1.62 23.64
CA PHE A 636 -15.20 -1.68 23.99
C PHE A 636 -14.38 -2.53 23.02
N ILE A 637 -13.27 -1.96 22.60
CA ILE A 637 -12.16 -2.64 21.93
C ILE A 637 -10.83 -2.14 22.50
N ALA A 638 -9.76 -2.94 22.50
CA ALA A 638 -8.44 -2.54 22.98
C ALA A 638 -7.34 -3.26 22.25
N GLU A 639 -6.47 -2.50 21.59
CA GLU A 639 -5.28 -3.01 20.90
C GLU A 639 -4.12 -2.00 21.02
N GLY A 640 -2.96 -2.32 20.43
CA GLY A 640 -1.83 -1.43 20.36
C GLY A 640 -2.13 -0.15 19.56
N VAL A 641 -1.38 0.92 19.83
CA VAL A 641 -1.55 2.22 19.15
C VAL A 641 -1.27 2.16 17.64
N ASP A 642 -0.49 1.18 17.20
CA ASP A 642 -0.25 0.85 15.80
C ASP A 642 -1.54 0.54 15.04
N GLN A 643 -2.55 -0.02 15.71
CA GLN A 643 -3.84 -0.37 15.12
C GLN A 643 -4.68 0.84 14.68
N THR A 644 -4.27 2.05 15.02
CA THR A 644 -4.79 3.29 14.40
C THR A 644 -4.46 3.40 12.90
N ARG A 645 -3.53 2.58 12.39
CA ARG A 645 -3.19 2.39 10.96
C ARG A 645 -3.45 0.95 10.49
N GLY A 646 -4.23 0.19 11.23
CA GLY A 646 -4.59 -1.18 10.96
C GLY A 646 -6.04 -1.42 11.32
N TRP A 647 -6.31 -2.33 12.26
CA TRP A 647 -7.64 -2.82 12.57
C TRP A 647 -8.64 -1.74 13.01
N PHE A 648 -8.24 -0.76 13.84
CA PHE A 648 -9.14 0.34 14.23
C PHE A 648 -9.59 1.17 13.02
N TYR A 649 -8.67 1.43 12.09
CA TYR A 649 -9.00 2.18 10.88
C TYR A 649 -9.97 1.42 10.00
N THR A 650 -9.71 0.13 9.77
CA THR A 650 -10.54 -0.68 8.88
C THR A 650 -11.94 -0.95 9.47
N LEU A 651 -12.03 -1.19 10.77
CA LEU A 651 -13.32 -1.23 11.47
C LEU A 651 -14.14 0.05 11.22
N HIS A 652 -13.51 1.20 11.42
CA HIS A 652 -14.17 2.50 11.30
C HIS A 652 -14.55 2.85 9.86
N ALA A 653 -13.74 2.42 8.89
CA ALA A 653 -13.99 2.68 7.46
C ALA A 653 -15.10 1.80 6.88
N ILE A 654 -15.22 0.53 7.34
CA ILE A 654 -16.22 -0.42 6.84
C ILE A 654 -17.58 -0.18 7.52
N SER A 655 -17.61 0.22 8.80
CA SER A 655 -18.84 0.44 9.56
C SER A 655 -19.50 1.79 9.30
#